data_72f8d0305ed8b9ee0f6d4d76a8305114
#
_entry.id   72f8d0305ed8b9ee0f6d4d76a8305114
#
_cell.length_a   1.000
_cell.length_b   1.000
_cell.length_c   1.000
_cell.angle_alpha   90.00
_cell.angle_beta   90.00
_cell.angle_gamma   90.00
#
_symmetry.space_group_name_H-M   'P 1'
#
loop_
_entity.id
_entity.type
_entity.pdbx_description
1 polymer ?
#
loop_
_entity_poly.entity_id
_entity_poly.type
_entity_poly.pdbx_seq_one_letter_code
_entity_poly.pdbx_strand_id
1 'polypeptide(L)'
;MKGSSFFRLFLVLGCLAAFLSACSRDPNVRKQKYFESGQRFYAKGKYREAVIQFRNATEVDTTFAAAHYELSQTYLKLQDWPHAFGELSRTLELQPDNYKAHVDIANLLILSGQLKAAQEHTDVLLDKMPNDPATHIAVANLSGKQGKYDLAIVETKKAIALGPNQGDSYLNLALLETRASQFDAAETHYKKAIDLKATGANPHLALAAFYQSRGRYAEAENQVRQVIASDPADTDSRASMAKLYMAQGKRAEAEEFLKQVKRDMPENSEAYRMLGDFYFVIGDLDKAVAEYAALYGNHPKDLQVAKNYVQLLIAKNRLGEANKINEETLSSKPKDDETLAMRGEIQLAQGKPNEAVQTLQAVVSTSPANAVAHYQLGNALSRRSELDQAGKEWQEAVRLKPDMVEAQRALAGLALQKGDMPGLDQAATQVINLQPGSPDGYAMRSLSFMARKQFPAAEQDARKATEVGPQAAVGYLEMGNLRALEQNFSEAESWYKQSLSRDPESSDALRGLINIYLLEKQPDKAIAAANTQIALSPKNSAFYDLLGAVMLSRKDYGSAQTALRKAVDLNKNNSDAYANLSNAERASGALDQAIATCSNGVRDNPKEASLYILLGILYESKRDLEKAKSAYTSALQIRRDDPTASNNYAYVLLETGGNADLALQLAQTARRALPGSSNVADTLGWAFYQKGVYQSAIDMFQEAIKLAAKNKEPDSPLYHYHLGLAYAKADQPALARQHLERVLKLDPKYSDADEVRKQLAQLKS
;
A
#
# COMPACT_ATOMS: atom_id res chain seq x y z
N MET A 1 18.74 6.45 93.88
CA MET A 1 17.53 6.42 93.06
C MET A 1 17.64 7.46 91.91
N LYS A 2 18.46 7.25 90.89
CA LYS A 2 18.58 8.13 89.71
C LYS A 2 18.78 7.38 88.37
N GLY A 3 18.47 6.06 88.30
CA GLY A 3 18.69 5.21 87.12
C GLY A 3 17.43 4.90 86.28
N SER A 4 16.21 5.14 86.79
CA SER A 4 14.97 4.63 86.14
C SER A 4 14.33 5.64 85.12
N SER A 5 14.64 6.92 85.26
CA SER A 5 14.07 7.95 84.32
C SER A 5 14.74 7.98 82.95
N PHE A 6 16.05 7.69 82.92
CA PHE A 6 16.80 7.67 81.65
C PHE A 6 16.43 6.46 80.77
N PHE A 7 16.16 5.31 81.36
CA PHE A 7 15.75 4.11 80.64
C PHE A 7 14.32 4.20 80.06
N ARG A 8 13.42 4.91 80.73
CA ARG A 8 12.06 5.17 80.24
C ARG A 8 12.05 6.20 79.10
N LEU A 9 12.94 7.19 79.14
CA LEU A 9 13.06 8.16 78.02
C LEU A 9 13.63 7.51 76.76
N PHE A 10 14.58 6.61 76.86
CA PHE A 10 15.15 5.81 75.74
C PHE A 10 14.14 4.82 75.17
N LEU A 11 13.29 4.24 75.99
CA LEU A 11 12.24 3.28 75.55
C LEU A 11 11.12 4.06 74.79
N VAL A 12 10.74 5.26 75.28
CA VAL A 12 9.74 6.11 74.59
C VAL A 12 10.29 6.68 73.28
N LEU A 13 11.54 7.12 73.26
CA LEU A 13 12.20 7.57 71.98
C LEU A 13 12.42 6.40 71.02
N GLY A 14 12.75 5.20 71.51
CA GLY A 14 12.87 4.01 70.70
C GLY A 14 11.53 3.56 70.12
N CYS A 15 10.44 3.62 70.90
CA CYS A 15 9.09 3.35 70.40
C CYS A 15 8.60 4.44 69.41
N LEU A 16 8.88 5.75 69.64
CA LEU A 16 8.56 6.78 68.68
C LEU A 16 9.35 6.63 67.37
N ALA A 17 10.64 6.26 67.43
CA ALA A 17 11.45 6.01 66.24
C ALA A 17 11.00 4.75 65.49
N ALA A 18 10.53 3.69 66.20
CA ALA A 18 9.94 2.51 65.61
C ALA A 18 8.58 2.76 64.98
N PHE A 19 7.74 3.65 65.56
CA PHE A 19 6.48 4.08 64.97
C PHE A 19 6.68 4.96 63.72
N LEU A 20 7.67 5.82 63.71
CA LEU A 20 8.02 6.64 62.55
C LEU A 20 8.62 5.78 61.40
N SER A 21 9.35 4.71 61.73
CA SER A 21 9.88 3.76 60.75
C SER A 21 8.81 2.80 60.25
N ALA A 22 7.79 2.48 61.05
CA ALA A 22 6.68 1.61 60.64
C ALA A 22 5.72 2.36 59.70
N CYS A 23 5.43 3.65 59.91
CA CYS A 23 4.62 4.45 58.97
C CYS A 23 5.25 4.57 57.59
N SER A 24 6.59 4.53 57.45
CA SER A 24 7.24 4.63 56.15
C SER A 24 7.21 3.29 55.33
N ARG A 25 6.84 2.16 55.99
CA ARG A 25 6.72 0.82 55.40
C ARG A 25 5.29 0.38 55.10
N ASP A 26 4.28 1.11 55.60
CA ASP A 26 2.89 0.79 55.32
C ASP A 26 2.59 1.03 53.83
N PRO A 27 2.16 -0.01 53.09
CA PRO A 27 1.81 0.11 51.67
C PRO A 27 0.74 1.20 51.41
N ASN A 28 -0.23 1.35 52.32
CA ASN A 28 -1.30 2.32 52.17
C ASN A 28 -0.76 3.75 52.29
N VAL A 29 0.11 4.02 53.25
CA VAL A 29 0.76 5.34 53.37
C VAL A 29 1.65 5.64 52.16
N ARG A 30 2.37 4.60 51.68
CA ARG A 30 3.28 4.74 50.53
C ARG A 30 2.54 4.99 49.24
N LYS A 31 1.46 4.23 48.92
CA LYS A 31 0.64 4.47 47.74
C LYS A 31 0.02 5.85 47.71
N GLN A 32 -0.50 6.29 48.90
CA GLN A 32 -1.11 7.63 49.04
C GLN A 32 -0.11 8.77 48.81
N LYS A 33 1.10 8.62 49.35
CA LYS A 33 2.19 9.57 49.12
C LYS A 33 2.59 9.73 47.67
N TYR A 34 2.67 8.57 46.92
CA TYR A 34 2.92 8.62 45.50
C TYR A 34 1.75 9.26 44.74
N PHE A 35 0.52 8.92 45.08
CA PHE A 35 -0.67 9.47 44.48
C PHE A 35 -0.74 11.00 44.63
N GLU A 36 -0.58 11.52 45.82
CA GLU A 36 -0.54 12.97 46.08
C GLU A 36 0.65 13.65 45.40
N SER A 37 1.78 12.99 45.31
CA SER A 37 2.91 13.51 44.55
C SER A 37 2.60 13.62 43.06
N GLY A 38 1.93 12.60 42.50
CA GLY A 38 1.44 12.59 41.11
C GLY A 38 0.50 13.75 40.82
N GLN A 39 -0.48 13.96 41.71
CA GLN A 39 -1.42 15.09 41.60
C GLN A 39 -0.71 16.45 41.62
N ARG A 40 0.29 16.62 42.48
CA ARG A 40 1.11 17.87 42.51
C ARG A 40 1.89 18.11 41.21
N PHE A 41 2.43 17.04 40.60
CA PHE A 41 3.12 17.15 39.30
C PHE A 41 2.12 17.44 38.19
N TYR A 42 0.99 16.74 38.17
CA TYR A 42 -0.09 16.96 37.20
C TYR A 42 -0.58 18.43 37.22
N ALA A 43 -0.87 18.95 38.39
CA ALA A 43 -1.32 20.33 38.56
C ALA A 43 -0.28 21.39 38.10
N LYS A 44 1.01 21.04 38.06
CA LYS A 44 2.10 21.87 37.53
C LYS A 44 2.36 21.67 36.04
N GLY A 45 1.55 20.84 35.34
CA GLY A 45 1.75 20.51 33.93
C GLY A 45 2.94 19.56 33.68
N LYS A 46 3.56 19.02 34.72
CA LYS A 46 4.70 18.07 34.63
C LYS A 46 4.20 16.66 34.47
N TYR A 47 3.60 16.38 33.30
CA TYR A 47 2.87 15.13 33.08
C TYR A 47 3.78 13.90 33.07
N ARG A 48 5.00 13.97 32.55
CA ARG A 48 5.94 12.85 32.57
C ARG A 48 6.33 12.42 33.98
N GLU A 49 6.57 13.39 34.85
CA GLU A 49 6.85 13.14 36.26
C GLU A 49 5.60 12.63 37.00
N ALA A 50 4.41 13.11 36.63
CA ALA A 50 3.16 12.62 37.20
C ALA A 50 2.93 11.14 36.87
N VAL A 51 3.19 10.70 35.61
CA VAL A 51 3.13 9.30 35.20
C VAL A 51 3.98 8.42 36.12
N ILE A 52 5.22 8.81 36.40
CA ILE A 52 6.12 8.04 37.28
C ILE A 52 5.52 7.86 38.66
N GLN A 53 4.95 8.92 39.22
CA GLN A 53 4.38 8.88 40.56
C GLN A 53 3.10 8.05 40.63
N PHE A 54 2.18 8.22 39.65
CA PHE A 54 0.96 7.44 39.63
C PHE A 54 1.25 5.94 39.36
N ARG A 55 2.21 5.62 38.48
CA ARG A 55 2.68 4.23 38.30
C ARG A 55 3.22 3.63 39.56
N ASN A 56 4.07 4.36 40.32
CA ASN A 56 4.56 3.90 41.63
C ASN A 56 3.39 3.65 42.60
N ALA A 57 2.32 4.46 42.55
CA ALA A 57 1.12 4.23 43.36
C ALA A 57 0.39 2.92 42.97
N THR A 58 0.21 2.68 41.65
CA THR A 58 -0.45 1.48 41.13
C THR A 58 0.43 0.22 41.31
N GLU A 59 1.76 0.34 41.30
CA GLU A 59 2.69 -0.75 41.60
C GLU A 59 2.65 -1.14 43.09
N VAL A 60 2.41 -0.21 43.99
CA VAL A 60 2.25 -0.51 45.44
C VAL A 60 0.90 -1.15 45.69
N ASP A 61 -0.14 -0.75 45.00
CA ASP A 61 -1.49 -1.30 45.09
C ASP A 61 -2.15 -1.33 43.73
N THR A 62 -2.17 -2.51 43.11
CA THR A 62 -2.74 -2.77 41.80
C THR A 62 -4.27 -2.66 41.75
N THR A 63 -4.92 -2.45 42.89
CA THR A 63 -6.37 -2.26 43.03
C THR A 63 -6.75 -0.81 43.35
N PHE A 64 -5.80 0.12 43.30
CA PHE A 64 -6.02 1.52 43.60
C PHE A 64 -6.68 2.25 42.39
N ALA A 65 -7.98 2.06 42.21
CA ALA A 65 -8.74 2.58 41.08
C ALA A 65 -8.53 4.08 40.80
N ALA A 66 -8.47 4.90 41.86
CA ALA A 66 -8.23 6.34 41.73
C ALA A 66 -6.86 6.65 41.10
N ALA A 67 -5.82 5.86 41.42
CA ALA A 67 -4.50 6.07 40.84
C ALA A 67 -4.46 5.62 39.35
N HIS A 68 -5.16 4.55 38.98
CA HIS A 68 -5.35 4.15 37.58
C HIS A 68 -6.08 5.24 36.79
N TYR A 69 -7.14 5.81 37.35
CA TYR A 69 -7.87 6.88 36.70
C TYR A 69 -6.99 8.14 36.46
N GLU A 70 -6.29 8.62 37.50
CA GLU A 70 -5.40 9.78 37.36
C GLU A 70 -4.20 9.51 36.41
N LEU A 71 -3.71 8.28 36.38
CA LEU A 71 -2.69 7.84 35.42
C LEU A 71 -3.23 7.92 34.01
N SER A 72 -4.47 7.45 33.78
CA SER A 72 -5.14 7.57 32.48
C SER A 72 -5.29 9.00 32.03
N GLN A 73 -5.74 9.90 32.94
CA GLN A 73 -5.85 11.34 32.66
C GLN A 73 -4.49 11.95 32.27
N THR A 74 -3.43 11.46 32.92
CA THR A 74 -2.07 11.95 32.64
C THR A 74 -1.60 11.47 31.24
N TYR A 75 -1.90 10.22 30.86
CA TYR A 75 -1.63 9.71 29.52
C TYR A 75 -2.47 10.44 28.43
N LEU A 76 -3.74 10.79 28.72
CA LEU A 76 -4.55 11.61 27.82
C LEU A 76 -3.89 12.99 27.54
N LYS A 77 -3.31 13.63 28.59
CA LYS A 77 -2.56 14.89 28.40
C LYS A 77 -1.27 14.74 27.59
N LEU A 78 -0.66 13.56 27.62
CA LEU A 78 0.52 13.20 26.84
C LEU A 78 0.17 12.66 25.45
N GLN A 79 -1.12 12.53 25.11
CA GLN A 79 -1.63 11.93 23.88
C GLN A 79 -1.19 10.45 23.70
N ASP A 80 -0.89 9.77 24.81
CA ASP A 80 -0.57 8.34 24.82
C ASP A 80 -1.87 7.54 24.96
N TRP A 81 -2.59 7.44 23.85
CA TRP A 81 -3.93 6.84 23.78
C TRP A 81 -3.96 5.36 24.18
N PRO A 82 -2.98 4.49 23.78
CA PRO A 82 -2.98 3.09 24.16
C PRO A 82 -2.85 2.90 25.69
N HIS A 83 -1.94 3.60 26.34
CA HIS A 83 -1.78 3.51 27.77
C HIS A 83 -2.99 4.12 28.51
N ALA A 84 -3.53 5.25 28.02
CA ALA A 84 -4.75 5.84 28.58
C ALA A 84 -5.91 4.85 28.56
N PHE A 85 -6.13 4.16 27.43
CA PHE A 85 -7.18 3.16 27.30
C PHE A 85 -6.99 1.98 28.26
N GLY A 86 -5.75 1.47 28.40
CA GLY A 86 -5.43 0.38 29.33
C GLY A 86 -5.76 0.74 30.78
N GLU A 87 -5.37 1.96 31.20
CA GLU A 87 -5.60 2.41 32.58
C GLU A 87 -7.08 2.75 32.86
N LEU A 88 -7.82 3.28 31.84
CA LEU A 88 -9.28 3.45 31.94
C LEU A 88 -10.01 2.12 32.06
N SER A 89 -9.62 1.14 31.23
CA SER A 89 -10.19 -0.21 31.31
C SER A 89 -9.94 -0.83 32.69
N ARG A 90 -8.72 -0.68 33.21
CA ARG A 90 -8.40 -1.16 34.56
C ARG A 90 -9.20 -0.42 35.63
N THR A 91 -9.42 0.88 35.48
CA THR A 91 -10.27 1.65 36.38
C THR A 91 -11.69 1.10 36.42
N LEU A 92 -12.29 0.78 35.27
CA LEU A 92 -13.65 0.24 35.18
C LEU A 92 -13.76 -1.21 35.66
N GLU A 93 -12.70 -2.03 35.52
CA GLU A 93 -12.64 -3.35 36.13
C GLU A 93 -12.70 -3.28 37.66
N LEU A 94 -12.01 -2.29 38.26
CA LEU A 94 -11.93 -2.10 39.71
C LEU A 94 -13.13 -1.32 40.26
N GLN A 95 -13.68 -0.41 39.49
CA GLN A 95 -14.76 0.50 39.85
C GLN A 95 -15.72 0.69 38.67
N PRO A 96 -16.65 -0.27 38.46
CA PRO A 96 -17.57 -0.23 37.32
C PRO A 96 -18.54 0.98 37.32
N ASP A 97 -18.69 1.67 38.43
CA ASP A 97 -19.51 2.86 38.61
C ASP A 97 -18.71 4.15 38.48
N ASN A 98 -17.49 4.11 37.97
CA ASN A 98 -16.72 5.30 37.63
C ASN A 98 -17.22 5.91 36.30
N TYR A 99 -18.29 6.68 36.35
CA TYR A 99 -18.93 7.25 35.16
C TYR A 99 -18.04 8.23 34.39
N LYS A 100 -17.06 8.89 35.06
CA LYS A 100 -16.04 9.70 34.36
C LYS A 100 -15.16 8.84 33.46
N ALA A 101 -14.74 7.66 33.95
CA ALA A 101 -13.98 6.72 33.14
C ALA A 101 -14.80 6.17 31.96
N HIS A 102 -16.14 5.97 32.13
CA HIS A 102 -17.02 5.62 31.03
C HIS A 102 -17.07 6.70 29.94
N VAL A 103 -17.13 8.00 30.30
CA VAL A 103 -17.09 9.11 29.35
C VAL A 103 -15.77 9.11 28.58
N ASP A 104 -14.66 9.01 29.30
CA ASP A 104 -13.32 9.07 28.69
C ASP A 104 -13.06 7.91 27.75
N ILE A 105 -13.42 6.68 28.15
CA ILE A 105 -13.23 5.48 27.32
C ILE A 105 -14.17 5.49 26.11
N ALA A 106 -15.42 5.98 26.25
CA ALA A 106 -16.32 6.16 25.12
C ALA A 106 -15.73 7.11 24.08
N ASN A 107 -15.18 8.26 24.53
CA ASN A 107 -14.53 9.21 23.62
C ASN A 107 -13.31 8.61 22.91
N LEU A 108 -12.45 7.83 23.59
CA LEU A 108 -11.32 7.14 22.96
C LEU A 108 -11.78 6.10 21.91
N LEU A 109 -12.82 5.34 22.23
CA LEU A 109 -13.41 4.37 21.30
C LEU A 109 -14.02 5.05 20.07
N ILE A 110 -14.67 6.20 20.24
CA ILE A 110 -15.19 7.01 19.14
C ILE A 110 -14.05 7.50 18.23
N LEU A 111 -12.96 8.00 18.83
CA LEU A 111 -11.78 8.45 18.09
C LEU A 111 -11.14 7.31 17.29
N SER A 112 -11.03 6.12 17.88
CA SER A 112 -10.47 4.93 17.22
C SER A 112 -11.45 4.24 16.24
N GLY A 113 -12.69 4.75 16.09
CA GLY A 113 -13.71 4.19 15.20
C GLY A 113 -14.40 2.92 15.72
N GLN A 114 -14.18 2.54 16.97
CA GLN A 114 -14.81 1.37 17.61
C GLN A 114 -16.22 1.73 18.13
N LEU A 115 -17.10 2.13 17.22
CA LEU A 115 -18.39 2.77 17.56
C LEU A 115 -19.35 1.86 18.32
N LYS A 116 -19.26 0.53 18.09
CA LYS A 116 -20.11 -0.43 18.80
C LYS A 116 -19.74 -0.55 20.28
N ALA A 117 -18.43 -0.62 20.58
CA ALA A 117 -17.94 -0.63 21.96
C ALA A 117 -18.22 0.73 22.65
N ALA A 118 -18.05 1.85 21.92
CA ALA A 118 -18.42 3.17 22.45
C ALA A 118 -19.90 3.25 22.83
N GLN A 119 -20.80 2.62 22.06
CA GLN A 119 -22.24 2.57 22.34
C GLN A 119 -22.53 1.91 23.69
N GLU A 120 -21.85 0.82 24.03
CA GLU A 120 -22.05 0.12 25.32
C GLU A 120 -21.78 1.05 26.50
N HIS A 121 -20.72 1.85 26.45
CA HIS A 121 -20.40 2.80 27.49
C HIS A 121 -21.39 3.99 27.54
N THR A 122 -21.81 4.51 26.38
CA THR A 122 -22.81 5.58 26.35
C THR A 122 -24.19 5.15 26.81
N ASP A 123 -24.58 3.88 26.60
CA ASP A 123 -25.82 3.31 27.10
C ASP A 123 -25.80 3.23 28.66
N VAL A 124 -24.68 2.81 29.24
CA VAL A 124 -24.48 2.85 30.71
C VAL A 124 -24.62 4.25 31.25
N LEU A 125 -24.02 5.26 30.58
CA LEU A 125 -24.10 6.65 30.98
C LEU A 125 -25.53 7.19 30.91
N LEU A 126 -26.28 6.88 29.85
CA LEU A 126 -27.70 7.30 29.71
C LEU A 126 -28.59 6.69 30.77
N ASP A 127 -28.35 5.42 31.17
CA ASP A 127 -29.12 4.75 32.21
C ASP A 127 -28.79 5.30 33.62
N LYS A 128 -27.52 5.54 33.93
CA LYS A 128 -27.07 5.90 35.28
C LYS A 128 -26.89 7.38 35.51
N MET A 129 -26.58 8.17 34.49
CA MET A 129 -26.26 9.61 34.57
C MET A 129 -27.05 10.44 33.53
N PRO A 130 -28.41 10.27 33.43
CA PRO A 130 -29.22 10.91 32.36
C PRO A 130 -29.28 12.45 32.46
N ASN A 131 -28.86 13.04 33.57
CA ASN A 131 -28.85 14.49 33.78
C ASN A 131 -27.43 15.08 33.87
N ASP A 132 -26.42 14.34 33.42
CA ASP A 132 -25.05 14.84 33.38
C ASP A 132 -24.72 15.37 31.97
N PRO A 133 -24.25 16.64 31.83
CA PRO A 133 -23.85 17.22 30.56
C PRO A 133 -22.84 16.38 29.79
N ALA A 134 -21.87 15.76 30.48
CA ALA A 134 -20.82 14.96 29.85
C ALA A 134 -21.39 13.68 29.18
N THR A 135 -22.43 13.09 29.78
CA THR A 135 -23.19 11.98 29.19
C THR A 135 -23.72 12.37 27.82
N HIS A 136 -24.44 13.47 27.73
CA HIS A 136 -25.05 13.95 26.49
C HIS A 136 -24.02 14.34 25.44
N ILE A 137 -22.86 14.90 25.84
CA ILE A 137 -21.74 15.19 24.94
C ILE A 137 -21.14 13.86 24.37
N ALA A 138 -20.96 12.83 25.20
CA ALA A 138 -20.44 11.55 24.73
C ALA A 138 -21.38 10.89 23.71
N VAL A 139 -22.72 10.92 23.97
CA VAL A 139 -23.75 10.44 23.03
C VAL A 139 -23.78 11.26 21.75
N ALA A 140 -23.63 12.59 21.85
CA ALA A 140 -23.56 13.48 20.69
C ALA A 140 -22.32 13.18 19.82
N ASN A 141 -21.16 12.99 20.45
CA ASN A 141 -19.93 12.64 19.75
C ASN A 141 -20.07 11.29 18.99
N LEU A 142 -20.65 10.28 19.63
CA LEU A 142 -20.93 9.00 19.01
C LEU A 142 -21.88 9.14 17.81
N SER A 143 -23.01 9.83 18.01
CA SER A 143 -24.01 10.06 16.98
C SER A 143 -23.43 10.86 15.80
N GLY A 144 -22.64 11.89 16.07
CA GLY A 144 -21.93 12.68 15.07
C GLY A 144 -20.95 11.82 14.24
N LYS A 145 -20.21 10.93 14.91
CA LYS A 145 -19.29 10.01 14.21
C LYS A 145 -20.02 8.95 13.36
N GLN A 146 -21.26 8.60 13.76
CA GLN A 146 -22.16 7.74 12.98
C GLN A 146 -22.87 8.49 11.82
N GLY A 147 -22.64 9.79 11.66
CA GLY A 147 -23.32 10.63 10.66
C GLY A 147 -24.75 11.04 11.02
N LYS A 148 -25.20 10.73 12.23
CA LYS A 148 -26.56 11.07 12.74
C LYS A 148 -26.56 12.47 13.34
N TYR A 149 -26.32 13.49 12.51
CA TYR A 149 -26.09 14.86 12.97
C TYR A 149 -27.29 15.46 13.71
N ASP A 150 -28.52 15.20 13.27
CA ASP A 150 -29.71 15.72 13.96
C ASP A 150 -29.82 15.21 15.40
N LEU A 151 -29.55 13.92 15.64
CA LEU A 151 -29.51 13.34 16.97
C LEU A 151 -28.38 13.95 17.81
N ALA A 152 -27.20 14.10 17.22
CA ALA A 152 -26.05 14.69 17.89
C ALA A 152 -26.33 16.15 18.32
N ILE A 153 -26.99 16.93 17.48
CA ILE A 153 -27.43 18.31 17.79
C ILE A 153 -28.42 18.31 18.95
N VAL A 154 -29.40 17.41 18.96
CA VAL A 154 -30.38 17.29 20.05
C VAL A 154 -29.69 16.98 21.37
N GLU A 155 -28.78 16.02 21.37
CA GLU A 155 -28.06 15.63 22.59
C GLU A 155 -27.14 16.75 23.09
N THR A 156 -26.43 17.45 22.16
CA THR A 156 -25.62 18.59 22.56
C THR A 156 -26.46 19.75 23.16
N LYS A 157 -27.67 19.99 22.62
CA LYS A 157 -28.60 20.98 23.19
C LYS A 157 -29.08 20.59 24.58
N LYS A 158 -29.28 19.28 24.86
CA LYS A 158 -29.57 18.81 26.23
C LYS A 158 -28.38 19.07 27.16
N ALA A 159 -27.15 18.78 26.73
CA ALA A 159 -25.97 19.10 27.52
C ALA A 159 -25.86 20.59 27.85
N ILE A 160 -26.14 21.47 26.88
CA ILE A 160 -26.16 22.93 27.08
C ILE A 160 -27.25 23.35 28.04
N ALA A 161 -28.46 22.76 27.98
CA ALA A 161 -29.53 23.06 28.90
C ALA A 161 -29.18 22.72 30.36
N LEU A 162 -28.40 21.65 30.56
CA LEU A 162 -27.90 21.24 31.88
C LEU A 162 -26.67 22.04 32.34
N GLY A 163 -25.87 22.54 31.40
CA GLY A 163 -24.66 23.32 31.68
C GLY A 163 -24.48 24.52 30.72
N PRO A 164 -25.28 25.59 30.83
CA PRO A 164 -25.36 26.68 29.84
C PRO A 164 -24.11 27.55 29.67
N ASN A 165 -23.16 27.45 30.58
CA ASN A 165 -21.94 28.28 30.57
C ASN A 165 -20.70 27.51 30.07
N GLN A 166 -20.88 26.34 29.47
CA GLN A 166 -19.78 25.54 28.96
C GLN A 166 -19.49 25.88 27.49
N GLY A 167 -18.48 26.72 27.23
CA GLY A 167 -18.10 27.17 25.90
C GLY A 167 -17.81 26.00 24.92
N ASP A 168 -17.20 24.94 25.42
CA ASP A 168 -16.87 23.75 24.60
C ASP A 168 -18.11 23.02 24.09
N SER A 169 -19.22 23.05 24.83
CA SER A 169 -20.52 22.50 24.37
C SER A 169 -21.10 23.31 23.20
N TYR A 170 -20.95 24.61 23.19
CA TYR A 170 -21.37 25.46 22.06
C TYR A 170 -20.46 25.31 20.87
N LEU A 171 -19.16 25.10 21.09
CA LEU A 171 -18.23 24.77 20.01
C LEU A 171 -18.57 23.43 19.33
N ASN A 172 -18.88 22.40 20.11
CA ASN A 172 -19.34 21.12 19.60
C ASN A 172 -20.67 21.28 18.82
N LEU A 173 -21.63 22.02 19.36
CA LEU A 173 -22.89 22.29 18.66
C LEU A 173 -22.65 22.97 17.30
N ALA A 174 -21.83 24.01 17.26
CA ALA A 174 -21.50 24.71 16.02
C ALA A 174 -20.84 23.81 14.97
N LEU A 175 -19.94 22.93 15.39
CA LEU A 175 -19.32 21.94 14.50
C LEU A 175 -20.33 20.95 13.92
N LEU A 176 -21.26 20.46 14.75
CA LEU A 176 -22.32 19.54 14.32
C LEU A 176 -23.32 20.23 13.37
N GLU A 177 -23.73 21.46 13.69
CA GLU A 177 -24.62 22.27 12.85
C GLU A 177 -23.96 22.60 11.49
N THR A 178 -22.63 22.85 11.48
CA THR A 178 -21.86 22.98 10.23
C THR A 178 -21.96 21.71 9.37
N ARG A 179 -21.81 20.54 10.00
CA ARG A 179 -21.96 19.22 9.30
C ARG A 179 -23.37 18.96 8.82
N ALA A 180 -24.38 19.43 9.56
CA ALA A 180 -25.79 19.37 9.19
C ALA A 180 -26.23 20.47 8.21
N SER A 181 -25.30 21.32 7.73
CA SER A 181 -25.56 22.45 6.84
C SER A 181 -26.48 23.55 7.47
N GLN A 182 -26.58 23.62 8.80
CA GLN A 182 -27.34 24.64 9.56
C GLN A 182 -26.44 25.84 9.82
N PHE A 183 -26.02 26.56 8.78
CA PHE A 183 -24.91 27.51 8.81
C PHE A 183 -25.14 28.77 9.67
N ASP A 184 -26.36 29.32 9.69
CA ASP A 184 -26.66 30.52 10.50
C ASP A 184 -26.65 30.19 11.99
N ALA A 185 -27.17 29.03 12.37
CA ALA A 185 -27.11 28.56 13.75
C ALA A 185 -25.66 28.26 14.15
N ALA A 186 -24.89 27.59 13.29
CA ALA A 186 -23.47 27.29 13.52
C ALA A 186 -22.67 28.57 13.78
N GLU A 187 -22.81 29.62 12.96
CA GLU A 187 -22.13 30.88 13.14
C GLU A 187 -22.45 31.50 14.50
N THR A 188 -23.74 31.48 14.88
CA THR A 188 -24.21 32.02 16.19
C THR A 188 -23.55 31.26 17.35
N HIS A 189 -23.46 29.94 17.27
CA HIS A 189 -22.91 29.13 18.34
C HIS A 189 -21.38 29.13 18.36
N TYR A 190 -20.68 29.31 17.23
CA TYR A 190 -19.23 29.61 17.25
C TYR A 190 -18.94 30.91 17.99
N LYS A 191 -19.68 32.00 17.72
CA LYS A 191 -19.54 33.28 18.44
C LYS A 191 -19.81 33.12 19.94
N LYS A 192 -20.84 32.31 20.29
CA LYS A 192 -21.14 32.04 21.70
C LYS A 192 -20.03 31.25 22.40
N ALA A 193 -19.40 30.29 21.68
CA ALA A 193 -18.25 29.57 22.21
C ALA A 193 -17.04 30.48 22.48
N ILE A 194 -16.84 31.49 21.63
CA ILE A 194 -15.82 32.55 21.83
C ILE A 194 -16.14 33.38 23.08
N ASP A 195 -17.37 33.87 23.19
CA ASP A 195 -17.82 34.66 24.33
C ASP A 195 -17.64 33.94 25.68
N LEU A 196 -17.89 32.62 25.67
CA LEU A 196 -17.74 31.74 26.84
C LEU A 196 -16.33 31.20 27.02
N LYS A 197 -15.37 31.60 26.19
CA LYS A 197 -13.95 31.22 26.25
C LYS A 197 -13.78 29.70 26.26
N ALA A 198 -14.31 29.02 25.26
CA ALA A 198 -14.11 27.58 25.06
C ALA A 198 -12.61 27.23 25.12
N THR A 199 -12.27 26.10 25.76
CA THR A 199 -10.88 25.73 26.11
C THR A 199 -10.36 24.52 25.41
N GLY A 200 -11.24 23.66 24.85
CA GLY A 200 -10.85 22.40 24.21
C GLY A 200 -10.13 22.59 22.88
N ALA A 201 -10.67 23.43 22.00
CA ALA A 201 -10.05 23.86 20.75
C ALA A 201 -10.21 25.41 20.64
N ASN A 202 -9.31 26.06 19.90
CA ASN A 202 -9.41 27.49 19.72
C ASN A 202 -10.67 27.87 18.92
N PRO A 203 -11.69 28.50 19.54
CA PRO A 203 -12.95 28.76 18.86
C PRO A 203 -12.85 29.80 17.74
N HIS A 204 -11.86 30.71 17.80
CA HIS A 204 -11.58 31.64 16.70
C HIS A 204 -11.06 30.94 15.47
N LEU A 205 -10.15 29.94 15.63
CA LEU A 205 -9.64 29.14 14.50
C LEU A 205 -10.74 28.23 13.91
N ALA A 206 -11.63 27.70 14.76
CA ALA A 206 -12.79 26.94 14.32
C ALA A 206 -13.77 27.81 13.51
N LEU A 207 -14.06 29.02 13.96
CA LEU A 207 -14.89 30.00 13.24
C LEU A 207 -14.21 30.46 11.94
N ALA A 208 -12.88 30.63 11.94
CA ALA A 208 -12.12 30.96 10.74
C ALA A 208 -12.23 29.83 9.67
N ALA A 209 -12.10 28.56 10.08
CA ALA A 209 -12.27 27.42 9.20
C ALA A 209 -13.70 27.33 8.64
N PHE A 210 -14.70 27.63 9.47
CA PHE A 210 -16.10 27.74 9.04
C PHE A 210 -16.26 28.84 7.97
N TYR A 211 -15.78 30.06 8.21
CA TYR A 211 -15.83 31.17 7.23
C TYR A 211 -15.08 30.82 5.94
N GLN A 212 -13.91 30.19 6.05
CA GLN A 212 -13.14 29.72 4.88
C GLN A 212 -13.96 28.74 4.04
N SER A 213 -14.62 27.75 4.64
CA SER A 213 -15.46 26.78 3.95
C SER A 213 -16.64 27.42 3.21
N ARG A 214 -17.05 28.63 3.63
CA ARG A 214 -18.11 29.44 3.03
C ARG A 214 -17.61 30.49 2.03
N GLY A 215 -16.30 30.52 1.74
CA GLY A 215 -15.68 31.53 0.89
C GLY A 215 -15.60 32.93 1.51
N ARG A 216 -15.92 33.06 2.80
CA ARG A 216 -15.91 34.32 3.55
C ARG A 216 -14.50 34.60 4.10
N TYR A 217 -13.55 34.76 3.19
CA TYR A 217 -12.12 34.83 3.54
C TYR A 217 -11.73 36.02 4.41
N ALA A 218 -12.37 37.19 4.24
CA ALA A 218 -12.07 38.37 5.03
C ALA A 218 -12.42 38.17 6.52
N GLU A 219 -13.56 37.55 6.79
CA GLU A 219 -13.97 37.23 8.16
C GLU A 219 -13.10 36.11 8.75
N ALA A 220 -12.71 35.12 7.96
CA ALA A 220 -11.77 34.10 8.38
C ALA A 220 -10.42 34.69 8.77
N GLU A 221 -9.87 35.57 7.95
CA GLU A 221 -8.61 36.28 8.21
C GLU A 221 -8.69 37.12 9.49
N ASN A 222 -9.79 37.82 9.73
CA ASN A 222 -10.00 38.59 10.96
C ASN A 222 -9.95 37.71 12.22
N GLN A 223 -10.58 36.53 12.19
CA GLN A 223 -10.54 35.59 13.32
C GLN A 223 -9.12 35.09 13.59
N VAL A 224 -8.38 34.71 12.55
CA VAL A 224 -6.99 34.25 12.71
C VAL A 224 -6.08 35.38 13.24
N ARG A 225 -6.26 36.63 12.76
CA ARG A 225 -5.50 37.81 13.27
C ARG A 225 -5.74 38.07 14.75
N GLN A 226 -6.96 37.82 15.25
CA GLN A 226 -7.25 37.97 16.69
C GLN A 226 -6.44 36.94 17.51
N VAL A 227 -6.29 35.73 17.05
CA VAL A 227 -5.46 34.71 17.72
C VAL A 227 -3.99 35.14 17.71
N ILE A 228 -3.46 35.52 16.54
CA ILE A 228 -2.07 35.98 16.41
C ILE A 228 -1.80 37.22 17.34
N ALA A 229 -2.76 38.12 17.47
CA ALA A 229 -2.62 39.29 18.32
C ALA A 229 -2.66 38.95 19.82
N SER A 230 -3.46 37.94 20.21
CA SER A 230 -3.56 37.51 21.62
C SER A 230 -2.40 36.60 22.05
N ASP A 231 -1.89 35.79 21.13
CA ASP A 231 -0.71 34.95 21.33
C ASP A 231 0.23 35.04 20.11
N PRO A 232 1.19 35.97 20.16
CA PRO A 232 2.18 36.08 19.08
C PRO A 232 3.10 34.88 18.91
N ALA A 233 3.12 33.93 19.83
CA ALA A 233 3.93 32.69 19.73
C ALA A 233 3.16 31.50 19.17
N ASP A 234 1.85 31.64 18.95
CA ASP A 234 1.00 30.54 18.43
C ASP A 234 1.32 30.23 16.97
N THR A 235 1.87 29.03 16.73
CA THR A 235 2.24 28.54 15.39
C THR A 235 1.04 28.07 14.59
N ASP A 236 0.00 27.53 15.23
CA ASP A 236 -1.22 27.04 14.57
C ASP A 236 -1.99 28.17 13.86
N SER A 237 -2.08 29.33 14.47
CA SER A 237 -2.72 30.50 13.84
C SER A 237 -1.94 30.96 12.60
N ARG A 238 -0.61 30.92 12.65
CA ARG A 238 0.24 31.26 11.50
C ARG A 238 0.10 30.27 10.37
N ALA A 239 0.09 28.97 10.68
CA ALA A 239 -0.21 27.94 9.70
C ALA A 239 -1.61 28.12 9.08
N SER A 240 -2.60 28.48 9.91
CA SER A 240 -3.97 28.76 9.46
C SER A 240 -4.03 29.98 8.52
N MET A 241 -3.28 31.05 8.82
CA MET A 241 -3.19 32.21 7.94
C MET A 241 -2.57 31.87 6.57
N ALA A 242 -1.48 31.12 6.56
CA ALA A 242 -0.86 30.68 5.32
C ALA A 242 -1.82 29.81 4.48
N LYS A 243 -2.57 28.90 5.12
CA LYS A 243 -3.62 28.09 4.47
C LYS A 243 -4.73 28.96 3.89
N LEU A 244 -5.13 30.03 4.59
CA LEU A 244 -6.13 30.99 4.08
C LEU A 244 -5.66 31.71 2.81
N TYR A 245 -4.42 32.17 2.77
CA TYR A 245 -3.85 32.76 1.56
C TYR A 245 -3.80 31.75 0.41
N MET A 246 -3.41 30.52 0.69
CA MET A 246 -3.41 29.46 -0.31
C MET A 246 -4.81 29.15 -0.86
N ALA A 247 -5.82 29.09 0.01
CA ALA A 247 -7.22 28.87 -0.40
C ALA A 247 -7.77 30.01 -1.28
N GLN A 248 -7.22 31.20 -1.17
CA GLN A 248 -7.54 32.36 -2.01
C GLN A 248 -6.71 32.41 -3.31
N GLY A 249 -5.80 31.48 -3.55
CA GLY A 249 -4.83 31.52 -4.67
C GLY A 249 -3.71 32.55 -4.49
N LYS A 250 -3.59 33.17 -3.33
CA LYS A 250 -2.61 34.22 -3.00
C LYS A 250 -1.28 33.59 -2.55
N ARG A 251 -0.60 32.92 -3.51
CA ARG A 251 0.68 32.22 -3.22
C ARG A 251 1.79 33.15 -2.76
N ALA A 252 1.92 34.32 -3.41
CA ALA A 252 2.99 35.26 -3.08
C ALA A 252 2.82 35.84 -1.69
N GLU A 253 1.58 36.14 -1.30
CA GLU A 253 1.25 36.64 0.04
C GLU A 253 1.49 35.57 1.12
N ALA A 254 1.17 34.30 0.82
CA ALA A 254 1.48 33.17 1.70
C ALA A 254 3.00 33.05 1.92
N GLU A 255 3.78 33.10 0.83
CA GLU A 255 5.24 33.03 0.87
C GLU A 255 5.84 34.18 1.70
N GLU A 256 5.42 35.43 1.44
CA GLU A 256 5.95 36.59 2.16
C GLU A 256 5.54 36.56 3.65
N PHE A 257 4.30 36.14 3.94
CA PHE A 257 3.85 35.96 5.31
C PHE A 257 4.72 34.94 6.06
N LEU A 258 5.02 33.80 5.45
CA LEU A 258 5.85 32.75 6.07
C LEU A 258 7.33 33.16 6.20
N LYS A 259 7.86 33.98 5.29
CA LYS A 259 9.17 34.65 5.48
C LYS A 259 9.18 35.57 6.69
N GLN A 260 8.08 36.29 6.92
CA GLN A 260 7.93 37.11 8.10
C GLN A 260 7.85 36.26 9.37
N VAL A 261 7.06 35.18 9.38
CA VAL A 261 6.98 34.24 10.51
C VAL A 261 8.36 33.71 10.90
N LYS A 262 9.17 33.33 9.92
CA LYS A 262 10.55 32.88 10.16
C LYS A 262 11.43 33.96 10.79
N ARG A 263 11.28 35.21 10.38
CA ARG A 263 12.01 36.35 10.96
C ARG A 263 11.57 36.67 12.40
N ASP A 264 10.27 36.57 12.65
CA ASP A 264 9.68 36.91 13.95
C ASP A 264 9.96 35.88 15.03
N MET A 265 10.14 34.59 14.61
CA MET A 265 10.26 33.43 15.49
C MET A 265 11.51 32.57 15.15
N PRO A 266 12.72 33.14 15.15
CA PRO A 266 13.93 32.47 14.66
C PRO A 266 14.36 31.28 15.52
N GLU A 267 13.94 31.22 16.79
CA GLU A 267 14.26 30.10 17.71
C GLU A 267 13.13 29.06 17.80
N ASN A 268 12.00 29.29 17.15
CA ASN A 268 10.89 28.36 17.16
C ASN A 268 11.01 27.39 15.96
N SER A 269 11.33 26.12 16.25
CA SER A 269 11.55 25.07 15.23
C SER A 269 10.38 24.89 14.28
N GLU A 270 9.16 24.96 14.76
CA GLU A 270 7.97 24.84 13.94
C GLU A 270 7.78 26.03 13.01
N ALA A 271 7.95 27.26 13.55
CA ALA A 271 7.78 28.48 12.78
C ALA A 271 8.79 28.64 11.65
N TYR A 272 10.09 28.42 11.90
CA TYR A 272 11.08 28.60 10.84
C TYR A 272 11.03 27.50 9.77
N ARG A 273 10.47 26.31 10.08
CA ARG A 273 10.26 25.24 9.08
C ARG A 273 9.07 25.49 8.16
N MET A 274 8.09 26.29 8.58
CA MET A 274 6.84 26.50 7.80
C MET A 274 7.08 26.92 6.35
N LEU A 275 8.12 27.74 6.09
CA LEU A 275 8.43 28.18 4.73
C LEU A 275 8.94 27.04 3.85
N GLY A 276 9.81 26.18 4.39
CA GLY A 276 10.30 25.00 3.70
C GLY A 276 9.18 23.98 3.43
N ASP A 277 8.33 23.75 4.42
CA ASP A 277 7.15 22.89 4.31
C ASP A 277 6.15 23.45 3.28
N PHE A 278 5.96 24.76 3.24
CA PHE A 278 5.13 25.40 2.23
C PHE A 278 5.64 25.15 0.81
N TYR A 279 6.95 25.29 0.56
CA TYR A 279 7.53 25.01 -0.75
C TYR A 279 7.36 23.54 -1.15
N PHE A 280 7.48 22.62 -0.19
CA PHE A 280 7.21 21.20 -0.43
C PHE A 280 5.76 20.94 -0.83
N VAL A 281 4.81 21.51 -0.08
CA VAL A 281 3.35 21.35 -0.34
C VAL A 281 2.93 21.89 -1.71
N ILE A 282 3.52 23.00 -2.17
CA ILE A 282 3.22 23.54 -3.50
C ILE A 282 4.00 22.86 -4.65
N GLY A 283 4.83 21.86 -4.33
CA GLY A 283 5.63 21.11 -5.30
C GLY A 283 6.90 21.82 -5.79
N ASP A 284 7.28 22.96 -5.20
CA ASP A 284 8.53 23.65 -5.52
C ASP A 284 9.70 23.01 -4.74
N LEU A 285 10.05 21.81 -5.17
CA LEU A 285 11.08 21.01 -4.51
C LEU A 285 12.46 21.69 -4.49
N ASP A 286 12.78 22.53 -5.50
CA ASP A 286 14.07 23.21 -5.54
C ASP A 286 14.17 24.31 -4.46
N LYS A 287 13.11 25.10 -4.29
CA LYS A 287 13.03 26.06 -3.17
C LYS A 287 12.96 25.36 -1.81
N ALA A 288 12.22 24.24 -1.71
CA ALA A 288 12.16 23.46 -0.47
C ALA A 288 13.56 22.97 -0.05
N VAL A 289 14.31 22.37 -1.00
CA VAL A 289 15.69 21.91 -0.75
C VAL A 289 16.61 23.07 -0.37
N ALA A 290 16.54 24.21 -1.07
CA ALA A 290 17.37 25.38 -0.75
C ALA A 290 17.06 25.94 0.65
N GLU A 291 15.78 26.03 1.02
CA GLU A 291 15.34 26.49 2.33
C GLU A 291 15.78 25.55 3.45
N TYR A 292 15.59 24.23 3.27
CA TYR A 292 16.03 23.25 4.27
C TYR A 292 17.55 23.12 4.36
N ALA A 293 18.31 23.35 3.27
CA ALA A 293 19.74 23.44 3.31
C ALA A 293 20.21 24.61 4.19
N ALA A 294 19.59 25.78 4.04
CA ALA A 294 19.87 26.94 4.88
C ALA A 294 19.49 26.71 6.34
N LEU A 295 18.31 26.08 6.59
CA LEU A 295 17.87 25.73 7.94
C LEU A 295 18.83 24.72 8.60
N TYR A 296 19.28 23.70 7.89
CA TYR A 296 20.25 22.75 8.43
C TYR A 296 21.59 23.38 8.76
N GLY A 297 22.03 24.34 7.94
CA GLY A 297 23.24 25.14 8.24
C GLY A 297 23.11 25.99 9.51
N ASN A 298 21.95 26.59 9.75
CA ASN A 298 21.68 27.47 10.89
C ASN A 298 21.31 26.69 12.16
N HIS A 299 20.59 25.57 12.02
CA HIS A 299 20.06 24.75 13.12
C HIS A 299 20.49 23.27 12.98
N PRO A 300 21.80 22.95 12.96
CA PRO A 300 22.30 21.58 12.67
C PRO A 300 21.94 20.55 13.75
N LYS A 301 21.48 21.01 14.92
CA LYS A 301 21.02 20.15 16.02
C LYS A 301 19.53 19.90 16.02
N ASP A 302 18.76 20.61 15.16
CA ASP A 302 17.33 20.35 15.01
C ASP A 302 17.11 19.08 14.21
N LEU A 303 16.70 18.03 14.93
CA LEU A 303 16.48 16.70 14.35
C LEU A 303 15.39 16.72 13.27
N GLN A 304 14.34 17.54 13.43
CA GLN A 304 13.27 17.58 12.46
C GLN A 304 13.70 18.27 11.15
N VAL A 305 14.52 19.31 11.27
CA VAL A 305 15.15 19.96 10.10
C VAL A 305 16.00 18.95 9.33
N ALA A 306 16.85 18.18 10.04
CA ALA A 306 17.70 17.18 9.42
C ALA A 306 16.85 16.11 8.69
N LYS A 307 15.81 15.58 9.34
CA LYS A 307 14.91 14.58 8.78
C LYS A 307 14.17 15.08 7.53
N ASN A 308 13.55 16.27 7.62
CA ASN A 308 12.82 16.84 6.49
C ASN A 308 13.77 17.12 5.30
N TYR A 309 15.00 17.57 5.60
CA TYR A 309 16.01 17.81 4.57
C TYR A 309 16.43 16.50 3.88
N VAL A 310 16.66 15.42 4.63
CA VAL A 310 16.95 14.08 4.09
C VAL A 310 15.81 13.60 3.18
N GLN A 311 14.56 13.74 3.60
CA GLN A 311 13.40 13.36 2.78
C GLN A 311 13.36 14.13 1.43
N LEU A 312 13.60 15.43 1.46
CA LEU A 312 13.66 16.26 0.26
C LEU A 312 14.79 15.84 -0.68
N LEU A 313 15.96 15.51 -0.13
CA LEU A 313 17.10 15.03 -0.89
C LEU A 313 16.82 13.67 -1.53
N ILE A 314 16.12 12.76 -0.82
CA ILE A 314 15.68 11.48 -1.38
C ILE A 314 14.71 11.75 -2.55
N ALA A 315 13.71 12.63 -2.37
CA ALA A 315 12.76 12.99 -3.42
C ALA A 315 13.43 13.61 -4.66
N LYS A 316 14.52 14.35 -4.49
CA LYS A 316 15.35 14.91 -5.57
C LYS A 316 16.41 13.94 -6.09
N ASN A 317 16.42 12.69 -5.65
CA ASN A 317 17.44 11.68 -5.99
C ASN A 317 18.88 12.10 -5.66
N ARG A 318 19.09 13.01 -4.68
CA ARG A 318 20.41 13.46 -4.18
C ARG A 318 20.88 12.52 -3.06
N LEU A 319 20.95 11.22 -3.36
CA LEU A 319 21.12 10.15 -2.37
C LEU A 319 22.47 10.21 -1.61
N GLY A 320 23.52 10.74 -2.22
CA GLY A 320 24.83 10.91 -1.55
C GLY A 320 24.74 11.91 -0.40
N GLU A 321 24.10 13.05 -0.63
CA GLU A 321 23.89 14.09 0.38
C GLU A 321 22.90 13.64 1.44
N ALA A 322 21.80 13.00 1.04
CA ALA A 322 20.85 12.42 1.97
C ALA A 322 21.54 11.45 2.94
N ASN A 323 22.37 10.54 2.42
CA ASN A 323 23.11 9.60 3.26
C ASN A 323 24.09 10.29 4.21
N LYS A 324 24.80 11.32 3.75
CA LYS A 324 25.74 12.07 4.60
C LYS A 324 25.04 12.68 5.81
N ILE A 325 23.94 13.42 5.59
CA ILE A 325 23.19 14.08 6.66
C ILE A 325 22.55 13.06 7.59
N ASN A 326 22.02 11.98 7.04
CA ASN A 326 21.44 10.88 7.81
C ASN A 326 22.47 10.23 8.75
N GLU A 327 23.69 9.96 8.27
CA GLU A 327 24.77 9.39 9.09
C GLU A 327 25.27 10.39 10.16
N GLU A 328 25.36 11.69 9.84
CA GLU A 328 25.68 12.73 10.80
C GLU A 328 24.63 12.78 11.92
N THR A 329 23.34 12.66 11.55
CA THR A 329 22.24 12.62 12.51
C THR A 329 22.29 11.38 13.39
N LEU A 330 22.54 10.19 12.82
CA LEU A 330 22.70 8.94 13.58
C LEU A 330 23.93 8.95 14.49
N SER A 331 25.01 9.64 14.10
CA SER A 331 26.17 9.79 14.96
C SER A 331 25.83 10.53 16.27
N SER A 332 24.89 11.47 16.22
CA SER A 332 24.38 12.21 17.39
C SER A 332 23.23 11.51 18.11
N LYS A 333 22.41 10.76 17.40
CA LYS A 333 21.21 10.05 17.87
C LYS A 333 21.18 8.60 17.30
N PRO A 334 22.05 7.70 17.81
CA PRO A 334 22.22 6.36 17.21
C PRO A 334 20.98 5.44 17.26
N LYS A 335 20.01 5.79 18.09
CA LYS A 335 18.78 5.00 18.31
C LYS A 335 17.52 5.75 17.84
N ASP A 336 17.66 6.77 17.00
CA ASP A 336 16.49 7.43 16.43
C ASP A 336 15.88 6.55 15.32
N ASP A 337 14.74 5.97 15.61
CA ASP A 337 14.09 4.97 14.77
C ASP A 337 13.68 5.51 13.39
N GLU A 338 13.26 6.78 13.31
CA GLU A 338 12.92 7.40 12.03
C GLU A 338 14.17 7.58 11.15
N THR A 339 15.27 8.06 11.74
CA THR A 339 16.54 8.24 11.02
C THR A 339 17.11 6.89 10.57
N LEU A 340 16.95 5.84 11.37
CA LEU A 340 17.30 4.46 10.98
C LEU A 340 16.40 3.94 9.84
N ALA A 341 15.11 4.23 9.89
CA ALA A 341 14.20 3.88 8.79
C ALA A 341 14.56 4.63 7.49
N MET A 342 14.94 5.91 7.59
CA MET A 342 15.44 6.70 6.45
C MET A 342 16.74 6.12 5.85
N ARG A 343 17.64 5.57 6.68
CA ARG A 343 18.82 4.83 6.16
C ARG A 343 18.38 3.68 5.26
N GLY A 344 17.40 2.89 5.68
CA GLY A 344 16.84 1.81 4.87
C GLY A 344 16.21 2.32 3.57
N GLU A 345 15.50 3.44 3.60
CA GLU A 345 14.91 4.08 2.43
C GLU A 345 15.99 4.57 1.45
N ILE A 346 17.04 5.21 1.95
CA ILE A 346 18.21 5.62 1.14
C ILE A 346 18.88 4.41 0.48
N GLN A 347 19.12 3.34 1.23
CA GLN A 347 19.69 2.10 0.71
C GLN A 347 18.82 1.50 -0.40
N LEU A 348 17.50 1.51 -0.20
CA LEU A 348 16.54 1.04 -1.20
C LEU A 348 16.60 1.90 -2.48
N ALA A 349 16.62 3.23 -2.35
CA ALA A 349 16.75 4.17 -3.46
C ALA A 349 18.11 4.03 -4.20
N GLN A 350 19.17 3.64 -3.49
CA GLN A 350 20.48 3.30 -4.07
C GLN A 350 20.51 1.95 -4.80
N GLY A 351 19.39 1.22 -4.84
CA GLY A 351 19.33 -0.12 -5.45
C GLY A 351 19.98 -1.23 -4.59
N LYS A 352 20.01 -1.05 -3.27
CA LYS A 352 20.62 -1.99 -2.30
C LYS A 352 19.53 -2.65 -1.42
N PRO A 353 18.60 -3.42 -1.98
CA PRO A 353 17.48 -3.96 -1.22
C PRO A 353 17.88 -4.93 -0.11
N ASN A 354 19.00 -5.65 -0.26
CA ASN A 354 19.49 -6.57 0.78
C ASN A 354 19.94 -5.81 2.04
N GLU A 355 20.70 -4.72 1.86
CA GLU A 355 21.14 -3.87 2.96
C GLU A 355 19.93 -3.18 3.62
N ALA A 356 18.98 -2.69 2.83
CA ALA A 356 17.74 -2.08 3.32
C ALA A 356 16.93 -3.04 4.18
N VAL A 357 16.76 -4.30 3.74
CA VAL A 357 16.05 -5.32 4.53
C VAL A 357 16.74 -5.55 5.87
N GLN A 358 18.06 -5.72 5.90
CA GLN A 358 18.80 -5.93 7.15
C GLN A 358 18.66 -4.73 8.11
N THR A 359 18.82 -3.51 7.60
CA THR A 359 18.67 -2.29 8.40
C THR A 359 17.26 -2.18 8.97
N LEU A 360 16.22 -2.35 8.13
CA LEU A 360 14.83 -2.18 8.53
C LEU A 360 14.32 -3.30 9.43
N GLN A 361 14.78 -4.55 9.25
CA GLN A 361 14.52 -5.66 10.18
C GLN A 361 15.05 -5.37 11.57
N ALA A 362 16.24 -4.78 11.67
CA ALA A 362 16.78 -4.37 12.97
C ALA A 362 15.91 -3.28 13.61
N VAL A 363 15.43 -2.31 12.83
CA VAL A 363 14.53 -1.25 13.33
C VAL A 363 13.21 -1.82 13.84
N VAL A 364 12.52 -2.66 13.06
CA VAL A 364 11.23 -3.23 13.49
C VAL A 364 11.38 -4.20 14.67
N SER A 365 12.56 -4.82 14.82
CA SER A 365 12.84 -5.68 16.00
C SER A 365 13.03 -4.88 17.28
N THR A 366 13.62 -3.67 17.21
CA THR A 366 13.83 -2.79 18.37
C THR A 366 12.62 -1.90 18.65
N SER A 367 11.89 -1.55 17.62
CA SER A 367 10.74 -0.64 17.65
C SER A 367 9.55 -1.21 16.86
N PRO A 368 8.89 -2.27 17.36
CA PRO A 368 7.81 -2.97 16.65
C PRO A 368 6.58 -2.10 16.37
N ALA A 369 6.46 -0.94 17.00
CA ALA A 369 5.38 0.01 16.76
C ALA A 369 5.71 1.08 15.70
N ASN A 370 6.86 0.99 15.03
CA ASN A 370 7.25 1.95 13.99
C ASN A 370 6.61 1.60 12.64
N ALA A 371 5.44 2.21 12.36
CA ALA A 371 4.69 1.98 11.11
C ALA A 371 5.50 2.33 9.85
N VAL A 372 6.35 3.38 9.91
CA VAL A 372 7.18 3.80 8.76
C VAL A 372 8.23 2.74 8.45
N ALA A 373 8.89 2.18 9.48
CA ALA A 373 9.87 1.13 9.29
C ALA A 373 9.25 -0.15 8.70
N HIS A 374 8.06 -0.56 9.15
CA HIS A 374 7.31 -1.66 8.55
C HIS A 374 6.96 -1.39 7.08
N TYR A 375 6.49 -0.19 6.75
CA TYR A 375 6.20 0.19 5.37
C TYR A 375 7.45 0.11 4.49
N GLN A 376 8.57 0.68 4.91
CA GLN A 376 9.82 0.66 4.15
C GLN A 376 10.42 -0.76 4.06
N LEU A 377 10.26 -1.60 5.10
CA LEU A 377 10.66 -3.01 5.04
C LEU A 377 9.83 -3.77 4.00
N GLY A 378 8.53 -3.53 3.95
CA GLY A 378 7.66 -4.08 2.91
C GLY A 378 8.13 -3.67 1.51
N ASN A 379 8.51 -2.40 1.31
CA ASN A 379 9.05 -1.91 0.04
C ASN A 379 10.36 -2.61 -0.33
N ALA A 380 11.28 -2.80 0.65
CA ALA A 380 12.54 -3.47 0.43
C ALA A 380 12.38 -4.96 0.09
N LEU A 381 11.47 -5.66 0.78
CA LEU A 381 11.10 -7.06 0.51
C LEU A 381 10.44 -7.20 -0.89
N SER A 382 9.58 -6.26 -1.26
CA SER A 382 8.98 -6.23 -2.59
C SER A 382 10.02 -6.11 -3.70
N ARG A 383 11.05 -5.26 -3.52
CA ARG A 383 12.19 -5.17 -4.46
C ARG A 383 13.02 -6.45 -4.54
N ARG A 384 12.97 -7.28 -3.49
CA ARG A 384 13.57 -8.63 -3.51
C ARG A 384 12.65 -9.68 -4.10
N SER A 385 11.44 -9.30 -4.52
CA SER A 385 10.37 -10.21 -4.98
C SER A 385 9.80 -11.13 -3.88
N GLU A 386 9.97 -10.77 -2.61
CA GLU A 386 9.43 -11.48 -1.44
C GLU A 386 8.04 -10.94 -1.09
N LEU A 387 7.11 -11.06 -2.04
CA LEU A 387 5.81 -10.38 -2.01
C LEU A 387 4.91 -10.75 -0.83
N ASP A 388 4.98 -12.00 -0.36
CA ASP A 388 4.17 -12.45 0.79
C ASP A 388 4.63 -11.81 2.09
N GLN A 389 5.95 -11.67 2.26
CA GLN A 389 6.52 -10.98 3.42
C GLN A 389 6.27 -9.48 3.33
N ALA A 390 6.46 -8.88 2.14
CA ALA A 390 6.14 -7.48 1.91
C ALA A 390 4.69 -7.15 2.29
N GLY A 391 3.73 -7.99 1.90
CA GLY A 391 2.33 -7.83 2.26
C GLY A 391 2.07 -7.84 3.76
N LYS A 392 2.74 -8.70 4.52
CA LYS A 392 2.62 -8.74 6.00
C LYS A 392 3.15 -7.46 6.63
N GLU A 393 4.28 -6.96 6.14
CA GLU A 393 4.88 -5.73 6.67
C GLU A 393 4.00 -4.51 6.35
N TRP A 394 3.41 -4.40 5.16
CA TRP A 394 2.47 -3.34 4.83
C TRP A 394 1.16 -3.44 5.63
N GLN A 395 0.66 -4.66 5.90
CA GLN A 395 -0.50 -4.86 6.78
C GLN A 395 -0.21 -4.40 8.21
N GLU A 396 1.00 -4.69 8.72
CA GLU A 396 1.42 -4.22 10.03
C GLU A 396 1.57 -2.69 10.08
N ALA A 397 2.12 -2.09 9.03
CA ALA A 397 2.18 -0.62 8.90
C ALA A 397 0.78 0.02 8.97
N VAL A 398 -0.20 -0.55 8.27
CA VAL A 398 -1.61 -0.09 8.31
C VAL A 398 -2.25 -0.35 9.67
N ARG A 399 -1.96 -1.47 10.32
CA ARG A 399 -2.47 -1.77 11.67
C ARG A 399 -1.98 -0.74 12.68
N LEU A 400 -0.70 -0.36 12.60
CA LEU A 400 -0.08 0.63 13.50
C LEU A 400 -0.51 2.07 13.16
N LYS A 401 -0.64 2.38 11.88
CA LYS A 401 -1.04 3.69 11.37
C LYS A 401 -2.11 3.54 10.28
N PRO A 402 -3.41 3.46 10.64
CA PRO A 402 -4.51 3.20 9.70
C PRO A 402 -4.67 4.25 8.60
N ASP A 403 -4.18 5.47 8.84
CA ASP A 403 -4.21 6.59 7.88
C ASP A 403 -2.98 6.66 6.96
N MET A 404 -2.10 5.65 6.98
CA MET A 404 -0.95 5.58 6.08
C MET A 404 -1.39 5.17 4.67
N VAL A 405 -1.69 6.17 3.85
CA VAL A 405 -2.19 5.98 2.48
C VAL A 405 -1.20 5.20 1.61
N GLU A 406 0.09 5.44 1.78
CA GLU A 406 1.17 4.79 1.03
C GLU A 406 1.14 3.26 1.23
N ALA A 407 0.93 2.80 2.45
CA ALA A 407 0.82 1.38 2.77
C ALA A 407 -0.46 0.77 2.19
N GLN A 408 -1.59 1.50 2.21
CA GLN A 408 -2.83 1.06 1.57
C GLN A 408 -2.66 0.94 0.05
N ARG A 409 -1.97 1.91 -0.60
CA ARG A 409 -1.64 1.81 -2.04
C ARG A 409 -0.73 0.63 -2.35
N ALA A 410 0.26 0.36 -1.50
CA ALA A 410 1.14 -0.79 -1.67
C ALA A 410 0.37 -2.12 -1.58
N LEU A 411 -0.57 -2.24 -0.63
CA LEU A 411 -1.46 -3.40 -0.51
C LEU A 411 -2.39 -3.53 -1.73
N ALA A 412 -2.93 -2.43 -2.24
CA ALA A 412 -3.74 -2.44 -3.47
C ALA A 412 -2.92 -2.93 -4.68
N GLY A 413 -1.69 -2.43 -4.84
CA GLY A 413 -0.77 -2.90 -5.88
C GLY A 413 -0.44 -4.38 -5.77
N LEU A 414 -0.20 -4.88 -4.55
CA LEU A 414 0.04 -6.30 -4.29
C LEU A 414 -1.19 -7.16 -4.63
N ALA A 415 -2.38 -6.70 -4.24
CA ALA A 415 -3.64 -7.39 -4.54
C ALA A 415 -3.86 -7.48 -6.05
N LEU A 416 -3.62 -6.39 -6.80
CA LEU A 416 -3.68 -6.37 -8.24
C LEU A 416 -2.69 -7.36 -8.87
N GLN A 417 -1.44 -7.37 -8.42
CA GLN A 417 -0.40 -8.28 -8.90
C GLN A 417 -0.74 -9.76 -8.65
N LYS A 418 -1.40 -10.06 -7.54
CA LYS A 418 -1.86 -11.42 -7.18
C LYS A 418 -3.19 -11.80 -7.82
N GLY A 419 -3.88 -10.89 -8.50
CA GLY A 419 -5.23 -11.11 -8.99
C GLY A 419 -6.29 -11.20 -7.89
N ASP A 420 -5.98 -10.70 -6.69
CA ASP A 420 -6.91 -10.63 -5.55
C ASP A 420 -7.82 -9.40 -5.70
N MET A 421 -8.87 -9.53 -6.49
CA MET A 421 -9.80 -8.42 -6.75
C MET A 421 -10.59 -7.97 -5.51
N PRO A 422 -11.01 -8.86 -4.58
CA PRO A 422 -11.57 -8.42 -3.30
C PRO A 422 -10.59 -7.61 -2.45
N GLY A 423 -9.34 -8.05 -2.35
CA GLY A 423 -8.30 -7.32 -1.64
C GLY A 423 -8.00 -5.94 -2.25
N LEU A 424 -7.99 -5.86 -3.60
CA LEU A 424 -7.86 -4.60 -4.32
C LEU A 424 -9.00 -3.63 -4.00
N ASP A 425 -10.26 -4.11 -4.01
CA ASP A 425 -11.45 -3.31 -3.69
C ASP A 425 -11.37 -2.75 -2.25
N GLN A 426 -11.00 -3.60 -1.28
CA GLN A 426 -10.86 -3.19 0.11
C GLN A 426 -9.79 -2.11 0.28
N ALA A 427 -8.59 -2.33 -0.24
CA ALA A 427 -7.48 -1.38 -0.12
C ALA A 427 -7.78 -0.06 -0.85
N ALA A 428 -8.33 -0.12 -2.07
CA ALA A 428 -8.74 1.05 -2.84
C ALA A 428 -9.83 1.87 -2.12
N THR A 429 -10.80 1.20 -1.47
CA THR A 429 -11.83 1.86 -0.65
C THR A 429 -11.20 2.61 0.52
N GLN A 430 -10.18 2.06 1.17
CA GLN A 430 -9.44 2.78 2.21
C GLN A 430 -8.70 4.00 1.65
N VAL A 431 -8.06 3.89 0.49
CA VAL A 431 -7.43 5.04 -0.19
C VAL A 431 -8.46 6.14 -0.47
N ILE A 432 -9.67 5.80 -0.96
CA ILE A 432 -10.76 6.76 -1.18
C ILE A 432 -11.18 7.44 0.13
N ASN A 433 -11.36 6.68 1.20
CA ASN A 433 -11.76 7.22 2.50
C ASN A 433 -10.74 8.19 3.08
N LEU A 434 -9.45 7.90 2.90
CA LEU A 434 -8.36 8.73 3.40
C LEU A 434 -8.09 9.94 2.49
N GLN A 435 -8.26 9.79 1.19
CA GLN A 435 -8.00 10.84 0.19
C GLN A 435 -9.12 10.92 -0.85
N PRO A 436 -10.32 11.38 -0.48
CA PRO A 436 -11.47 11.41 -1.40
C PRO A 436 -11.32 12.39 -2.58
N GLY A 437 -10.34 13.30 -2.50
CA GLY A 437 -9.97 14.20 -3.60
C GLY A 437 -8.88 13.65 -4.52
N SER A 438 -8.34 12.44 -4.26
CA SER A 438 -7.34 11.80 -5.14
C SER A 438 -8.01 10.84 -6.13
N PRO A 439 -7.62 10.84 -7.42
CA PRO A 439 -8.17 9.93 -8.41
C PRO A 439 -7.74 8.46 -8.23
N ASP A 440 -6.61 8.21 -7.56
CA ASP A 440 -5.97 6.89 -7.52
C ASP A 440 -6.85 5.79 -6.93
N GLY A 441 -7.48 6.08 -5.78
CA GLY A 441 -8.34 5.11 -5.11
C GLY A 441 -9.55 4.69 -5.96
N TYR A 442 -10.17 5.66 -6.64
CA TYR A 442 -11.29 5.40 -7.54
C TYR A 442 -10.84 4.60 -8.77
N ALA A 443 -9.69 4.92 -9.37
CA ALA A 443 -9.14 4.18 -10.50
C ALA A 443 -8.83 2.72 -10.12
N MET A 444 -8.16 2.50 -8.99
CA MET A 444 -7.87 1.15 -8.49
C MET A 444 -9.14 0.33 -8.23
N ARG A 445 -10.20 0.94 -7.67
CA ARG A 445 -11.45 0.25 -7.41
C ARG A 445 -12.22 -0.03 -8.70
N SER A 446 -12.18 0.87 -9.68
CA SER A 446 -12.71 0.65 -11.01
C SER A 446 -12.11 -0.59 -11.67
N LEU A 447 -10.77 -0.78 -11.59
CA LEU A 447 -10.11 -2.01 -12.06
C LEU A 447 -10.68 -3.27 -11.41
N SER A 448 -10.88 -3.25 -10.10
CA SER A 448 -11.49 -4.38 -9.39
C SER A 448 -12.91 -4.68 -9.88
N PHE A 449 -13.73 -3.66 -10.11
CA PHE A 449 -15.08 -3.82 -10.65
C PHE A 449 -15.07 -4.33 -12.10
N MET A 450 -14.16 -3.84 -12.95
CA MET A 450 -14.00 -4.32 -14.33
C MET A 450 -13.64 -5.81 -14.37
N ALA A 451 -12.69 -6.25 -13.53
CA ALA A 451 -12.29 -7.66 -13.45
C ALA A 451 -13.45 -8.57 -13.01
N ARG A 452 -14.36 -8.06 -12.19
CA ARG A 452 -15.58 -8.76 -11.74
C ARG A 452 -16.77 -8.56 -12.68
N LYS A 453 -16.58 -7.89 -13.83
CA LYS A 453 -17.62 -7.55 -14.82
C LYS A 453 -18.76 -6.67 -14.25
N GLN A 454 -18.48 -5.89 -13.24
CA GLN A 454 -19.41 -4.94 -12.63
C GLN A 454 -19.28 -3.56 -13.30
N PHE A 455 -19.57 -3.51 -14.60
CA PHE A 455 -19.28 -2.35 -15.46
C PHE A 455 -19.96 -1.03 -15.00
N PRO A 456 -21.23 -1.01 -14.53
CA PRO A 456 -21.80 0.24 -14.03
C PRO A 456 -21.05 0.84 -12.82
N ALA A 457 -20.62 0.00 -11.89
CA ALA A 457 -19.83 0.44 -10.74
C ALA A 457 -18.42 0.90 -11.16
N ALA A 458 -17.80 0.17 -12.11
CA ALA A 458 -16.52 0.57 -12.69
C ALA A 458 -16.61 1.94 -13.36
N GLU A 459 -17.67 2.20 -14.13
CA GLU A 459 -17.89 3.50 -14.78
C GLU A 459 -18.06 4.63 -13.77
N GLN A 460 -18.85 4.40 -12.71
CA GLN A 460 -19.05 5.40 -11.66
C GLN A 460 -17.72 5.82 -11.04
N ASP A 461 -16.87 4.86 -10.70
CA ASP A 461 -15.57 5.16 -10.10
C ASP A 461 -14.59 5.78 -11.10
N ALA A 462 -14.50 5.27 -12.33
CA ALA A 462 -13.63 5.85 -13.36
C ALA A 462 -14.03 7.30 -13.67
N ARG A 463 -15.33 7.62 -13.78
CA ARG A 463 -15.82 9.00 -13.91
C ARG A 463 -15.46 9.84 -12.70
N LYS A 464 -15.64 9.30 -11.49
CA LYS A 464 -15.25 10.02 -10.27
C LYS A 464 -13.76 10.33 -10.24
N ALA A 465 -12.92 9.41 -10.70
CA ALA A 465 -11.48 9.66 -10.85
C ALA A 465 -11.19 10.84 -11.80
N THR A 466 -11.91 10.94 -12.92
CA THR A 466 -11.74 12.10 -13.84
C THR A 466 -12.24 13.42 -13.26
N GLU A 467 -13.30 13.40 -12.44
CA GLU A 467 -13.86 14.58 -11.79
C GLU A 467 -12.94 15.15 -10.71
N VAL A 468 -12.42 14.29 -9.82
CA VAL A 468 -11.56 14.72 -8.72
C VAL A 468 -10.13 15.02 -9.17
N GLY A 469 -9.68 14.39 -10.25
CA GLY A 469 -8.36 14.58 -10.85
C GLY A 469 -8.40 14.92 -12.33
N PRO A 470 -8.95 16.06 -12.76
CA PRO A 470 -9.14 16.36 -14.20
C PRO A 470 -7.82 16.49 -14.98
N GLN A 471 -6.69 16.68 -14.30
CA GLN A 471 -5.36 16.71 -14.90
C GLN A 471 -4.61 15.37 -14.78
N ALA A 472 -5.13 14.42 -13.98
CA ALA A 472 -4.54 13.11 -13.82
C ALA A 472 -4.97 12.17 -14.96
N ALA A 473 -4.02 11.45 -15.55
CA ALA A 473 -4.27 10.54 -16.67
C ALA A 473 -5.07 9.28 -16.29
N VAL A 474 -4.98 8.86 -15.00
CA VAL A 474 -5.42 7.54 -14.56
C VAL A 474 -6.94 7.32 -14.72
N GLY A 475 -7.79 8.31 -14.39
CA GLY A 475 -9.24 8.18 -14.59
C GLY A 475 -9.63 8.01 -16.06
N TYR A 476 -8.93 8.71 -16.95
CA TYR A 476 -9.13 8.61 -18.40
C TYR A 476 -8.66 7.27 -18.95
N LEU A 477 -7.57 6.73 -18.42
CA LEU A 477 -7.08 5.39 -18.73
C LEU A 477 -8.15 4.33 -18.39
N GLU A 478 -8.72 4.39 -17.17
CA GLU A 478 -9.72 3.42 -16.76
C GLU A 478 -11.04 3.53 -17.52
N MET A 479 -11.44 4.74 -17.92
CA MET A 479 -12.57 4.91 -18.86
C MET A 479 -12.27 4.26 -20.21
N GLY A 480 -11.05 4.42 -20.72
CA GLY A 480 -10.60 3.76 -21.96
C GLY A 480 -10.63 2.22 -21.83
N ASN A 481 -10.11 1.68 -20.74
CA ASN A 481 -10.11 0.25 -20.45
C ASN A 481 -11.55 -0.31 -20.37
N LEU A 482 -12.44 0.38 -19.68
CA LEU A 482 -13.85 -0.01 -19.58
C LEU A 482 -14.54 -0.05 -20.95
N ARG A 483 -14.41 1.02 -21.76
CA ARG A 483 -15.02 1.07 -23.10
C ARG A 483 -14.43 0.03 -24.04
N ALA A 484 -13.13 -0.28 -23.92
CA ALA A 484 -12.49 -1.36 -24.67
C ALA A 484 -13.08 -2.75 -24.29
N LEU A 485 -13.31 -3.01 -23.00
CA LEU A 485 -13.95 -4.24 -22.53
C LEU A 485 -15.41 -4.36 -23.01
N GLU A 486 -16.13 -3.26 -23.12
CA GLU A 486 -17.49 -3.20 -23.70
C GLU A 486 -17.48 -3.26 -25.23
N GLN A 487 -16.31 -3.34 -25.87
CA GLN A 487 -16.12 -3.32 -27.32
C GLN A 487 -16.56 -2.01 -27.99
N ASN A 488 -16.70 -0.94 -27.23
CA ASN A 488 -16.95 0.42 -27.75
C ASN A 488 -15.61 1.09 -28.08
N PHE A 489 -14.98 0.64 -29.18
CA PHE A 489 -13.62 1.05 -29.53
C PHE A 489 -13.49 2.53 -29.87
N SER A 490 -14.52 3.14 -30.43
CA SER A 490 -14.50 4.58 -30.75
C SER A 490 -14.42 5.45 -29.49
N GLU A 491 -15.21 5.13 -28.45
CA GLU A 491 -15.10 5.85 -27.17
C GLU A 491 -13.78 5.51 -26.46
N ALA A 492 -13.36 4.24 -26.49
CA ALA A 492 -12.08 3.82 -25.90
C ALA A 492 -10.90 4.62 -26.50
N GLU A 493 -10.88 4.78 -27.83
CA GLU A 493 -9.88 5.60 -28.52
C GLU A 493 -9.85 7.04 -27.99
N SER A 494 -11.03 7.65 -27.85
CA SER A 494 -11.14 9.02 -27.32
C SER A 494 -10.57 9.14 -25.90
N TRP A 495 -10.90 8.18 -25.01
CA TRP A 495 -10.44 8.18 -23.63
C TRP A 495 -8.94 7.91 -23.51
N TYR A 496 -8.38 6.96 -24.27
CA TYR A 496 -6.93 6.73 -24.28
C TYR A 496 -6.15 7.94 -24.80
N LYS A 497 -6.63 8.63 -25.83
CA LYS A 497 -6.01 9.86 -26.31
C LYS A 497 -6.06 10.98 -25.26
N GLN A 498 -7.14 11.08 -24.51
CA GLN A 498 -7.24 12.03 -23.40
C GLN A 498 -6.28 11.67 -22.25
N SER A 499 -6.10 10.39 -21.95
CA SER A 499 -5.09 9.93 -21.01
C SER A 499 -3.68 10.31 -21.46
N LEU A 500 -3.32 10.01 -22.72
CA LEU A 500 -2.02 10.35 -23.30
C LEU A 500 -1.77 11.86 -23.40
N SER A 501 -2.81 12.69 -23.54
CA SER A 501 -2.66 14.14 -23.53
C SER A 501 -2.28 14.69 -22.15
N ARG A 502 -2.59 13.98 -21.08
CA ARG A 502 -2.28 14.34 -19.68
C ARG A 502 -0.97 13.73 -19.21
N ASP A 503 -0.73 12.49 -19.64
CA ASP A 503 0.53 11.79 -19.40
C ASP A 503 1.06 11.21 -20.73
N PRO A 504 1.90 11.97 -21.44
CA PRO A 504 2.53 11.50 -22.68
C PRO A 504 3.46 10.30 -22.49
N GLU A 505 3.87 9.99 -21.25
CA GLU A 505 4.75 8.85 -20.93
C GLU A 505 3.96 7.56 -20.62
N SER A 506 2.63 7.60 -20.63
CA SER A 506 1.78 6.46 -20.29
C SER A 506 1.88 5.32 -21.30
N SER A 507 2.66 4.29 -20.99
CA SER A 507 2.76 3.07 -21.80
C SER A 507 1.46 2.25 -21.81
N ASP A 508 0.68 2.31 -20.72
CA ASP A 508 -0.57 1.56 -20.61
C ASP A 508 -1.67 2.17 -21.49
N ALA A 509 -1.77 3.50 -21.54
CA ALA A 509 -2.71 4.17 -22.42
C ALA A 509 -2.36 3.94 -23.90
N LEU A 510 -1.07 3.98 -24.27
CA LEU A 510 -0.62 3.66 -25.62
C LEU A 510 -0.87 2.19 -25.96
N ARG A 511 -0.61 1.26 -25.04
CA ARG A 511 -0.90 -0.17 -25.19
C ARG A 511 -2.39 -0.41 -25.44
N GLY A 512 -3.25 0.23 -24.63
CA GLY A 512 -4.70 0.17 -24.80
C GLY A 512 -5.14 0.65 -26.17
N LEU A 513 -4.63 1.81 -26.62
CA LEU A 513 -4.91 2.38 -27.91
C LEU A 513 -4.44 1.49 -29.07
N ILE A 514 -3.23 0.94 -28.99
CA ILE A 514 -2.70 0.00 -29.98
C ILE A 514 -3.56 -1.25 -30.05
N ASN A 515 -3.93 -1.82 -28.90
CA ASN A 515 -4.73 -3.04 -28.86
C ASN A 515 -6.09 -2.87 -29.54
N ILE A 516 -6.81 -1.77 -29.32
CA ILE A 516 -8.09 -1.56 -30.00
C ILE A 516 -7.90 -1.39 -31.51
N TYR A 517 -6.85 -0.72 -31.99
CA TYR A 517 -6.57 -0.62 -33.42
C TYR A 517 -6.22 -1.98 -34.05
N LEU A 518 -5.52 -2.85 -33.34
CA LEU A 518 -5.23 -4.21 -33.83
C LEU A 518 -6.50 -5.07 -33.85
N LEU A 519 -7.40 -4.95 -32.87
CA LEU A 519 -8.71 -5.63 -32.86
C LEU A 519 -9.59 -5.17 -34.04
N GLU A 520 -9.54 -3.88 -34.38
CA GLU A 520 -10.23 -3.33 -35.54
C GLU A 520 -9.52 -3.61 -36.88
N LYS A 521 -8.40 -4.35 -36.86
CA LYS A 521 -7.56 -4.62 -38.05
C LYS A 521 -7.00 -3.35 -38.71
N GLN A 522 -6.64 -2.36 -37.92
CA GLN A 522 -6.08 -1.07 -38.33
C GLN A 522 -4.62 -0.89 -37.88
N PRO A 523 -3.69 -1.78 -38.26
CA PRO A 523 -2.31 -1.75 -37.75
C PRO A 523 -1.55 -0.46 -38.14
N ASP A 524 -1.92 0.22 -39.23
CA ASP A 524 -1.28 1.47 -39.63
C ASP A 524 -1.61 2.60 -38.64
N LYS A 525 -2.82 2.63 -38.08
CA LYS A 525 -3.15 3.53 -36.96
C LYS A 525 -2.37 3.21 -35.68
N ALA A 526 -2.19 1.94 -35.38
CA ALA A 526 -1.38 1.52 -34.23
C ALA A 526 0.07 2.01 -34.37
N ILE A 527 0.67 1.85 -35.55
CA ILE A 527 2.02 2.33 -35.86
C ILE A 527 2.10 3.87 -35.76
N ALA A 528 1.13 4.58 -36.32
CA ALA A 528 1.08 6.03 -36.26
C ALA A 528 0.97 6.52 -34.79
N ALA A 529 0.14 5.89 -33.98
CA ALA A 529 0.02 6.22 -32.55
C ALA A 529 1.33 5.99 -31.80
N ALA A 530 2.00 4.86 -32.02
CA ALA A 530 3.29 4.56 -31.41
C ALA A 530 4.35 5.59 -31.82
N ASN A 531 4.45 5.92 -33.12
CA ASN A 531 5.42 6.92 -33.62
C ASN A 531 5.13 8.32 -33.07
N THR A 532 3.87 8.68 -32.87
CA THR A 532 3.51 9.96 -32.25
C THR A 532 4.04 10.05 -30.82
N GLN A 533 3.87 9.00 -30.02
CA GLN A 533 4.38 8.99 -28.64
C GLN A 533 5.90 8.90 -28.58
N ILE A 534 6.54 8.15 -29.50
CA ILE A 534 8.00 8.11 -29.64
C ILE A 534 8.56 9.51 -29.95
N ALA A 535 7.88 10.30 -30.80
CA ALA A 535 8.31 11.66 -31.10
C ALA A 535 8.23 12.59 -29.89
N LEU A 536 7.23 12.40 -29.02
CA LEU A 536 7.07 13.17 -27.77
C LEU A 536 8.05 12.71 -26.69
N SER A 537 8.32 11.40 -26.61
CA SER A 537 9.12 10.78 -25.56
C SER A 537 10.13 9.78 -26.14
N PRO A 538 11.17 10.25 -26.83
CA PRO A 538 12.11 9.41 -27.60
C PRO A 538 13.04 8.53 -26.75
N LYS A 539 12.98 8.66 -25.44
CA LYS A 539 13.75 7.83 -24.48
C LYS A 539 12.91 6.75 -23.80
N ASN A 540 11.61 6.70 -24.07
CA ASN A 540 10.73 5.70 -23.46
C ASN A 540 10.86 4.35 -24.19
N SER A 541 11.57 3.40 -23.57
CA SER A 541 11.81 2.04 -24.10
C SER A 541 10.52 1.29 -24.42
N ALA A 542 9.46 1.46 -23.61
CA ALA A 542 8.20 0.75 -23.78
C ALA A 542 7.49 1.11 -25.08
N PHE A 543 7.66 2.33 -25.58
CA PHE A 543 7.04 2.75 -26.84
C PHE A 543 7.67 2.07 -28.06
N TYR A 544 8.99 1.90 -28.05
CA TYR A 544 9.69 1.13 -29.08
C TYR A 544 9.36 -0.35 -29.02
N ASP A 545 9.18 -0.90 -27.83
CA ASP A 545 8.73 -2.29 -27.64
C ASP A 545 7.33 -2.49 -28.21
N LEU A 546 6.37 -1.61 -27.89
CA LEU A 546 5.02 -1.63 -28.44
C LEU A 546 5.01 -1.49 -29.98
N LEU A 547 5.81 -0.58 -30.53
CA LEU A 547 5.96 -0.46 -31.98
C LEU A 547 6.51 -1.76 -32.59
N GLY A 548 7.54 -2.33 -32.00
CA GLY A 548 8.15 -3.57 -32.45
C GLY A 548 7.16 -4.75 -32.40
N ALA A 549 6.32 -4.83 -31.38
CA ALA A 549 5.27 -5.85 -31.26
C ALA A 549 4.22 -5.71 -32.38
N VAL A 550 3.81 -4.47 -32.72
CA VAL A 550 2.91 -4.22 -33.86
C VAL A 550 3.55 -4.66 -35.19
N MET A 551 4.82 -4.30 -35.43
CA MET A 551 5.55 -4.70 -36.65
C MET A 551 5.70 -6.23 -36.73
N LEU A 552 5.97 -6.89 -35.61
CA LEU A 552 6.07 -8.35 -35.52
C LEU A 552 4.72 -9.02 -35.90
N SER A 553 3.59 -8.48 -35.43
CA SER A 553 2.25 -8.97 -35.78
C SER A 553 1.95 -8.86 -37.29
N ARG A 554 2.54 -7.87 -37.96
CA ARG A 554 2.49 -7.69 -39.43
C ARG A 554 3.48 -8.57 -40.19
N LYS A 555 4.33 -9.32 -39.50
CA LYS A 555 5.45 -10.08 -40.07
C LYS A 555 6.53 -9.20 -40.73
N ASP A 556 6.56 -7.90 -40.38
CA ASP A 556 7.65 -7.00 -40.79
C ASP A 556 8.80 -7.16 -39.77
N TYR A 557 9.52 -8.26 -39.92
CA TYR A 557 10.57 -8.66 -38.98
C TYR A 557 11.75 -7.65 -38.94
N GLY A 558 12.07 -7.02 -40.07
CA GLY A 558 13.18 -6.04 -40.15
C GLY A 558 12.90 -4.79 -39.32
N SER A 559 11.71 -4.18 -39.53
CA SER A 559 11.27 -3.01 -38.76
C SER A 559 11.07 -3.36 -37.29
N ALA A 560 10.50 -4.55 -36.98
CA ALA A 560 10.34 -5.03 -35.62
C ALA A 560 11.70 -5.12 -34.88
N GLN A 561 12.70 -5.78 -35.51
CA GLN A 561 14.03 -5.89 -34.91
C GLN A 561 14.69 -4.51 -34.67
N THR A 562 14.49 -3.58 -35.59
CA THR A 562 15.05 -2.21 -35.45
C THR A 562 14.47 -1.49 -34.24
N ALA A 563 13.13 -1.49 -34.09
CA ALA A 563 12.45 -0.87 -32.96
C ALA A 563 12.81 -1.58 -31.64
N LEU A 564 12.78 -2.92 -31.61
CA LEU A 564 13.05 -3.69 -30.41
C LEU A 564 14.51 -3.60 -29.92
N ARG A 565 15.47 -3.51 -30.82
CA ARG A 565 16.87 -3.20 -30.45
C ARG A 565 16.97 -1.84 -29.76
N LYS A 566 16.28 -0.83 -30.32
CA LYS A 566 16.22 0.49 -29.69
C LYS A 566 15.59 0.44 -28.30
N ALA A 567 14.53 -0.38 -28.10
CA ALA A 567 13.92 -0.60 -26.79
C ALA A 567 14.93 -1.19 -25.78
N VAL A 568 15.66 -2.23 -26.19
CA VAL A 568 16.69 -2.89 -25.36
C VAL A 568 17.85 -1.93 -25.03
N ASP A 569 18.33 -1.15 -26.02
CA ASP A 569 19.40 -0.17 -25.83
C ASP A 569 19.02 0.93 -24.83
N LEU A 570 17.75 1.37 -24.84
CA LEU A 570 17.25 2.39 -23.93
C LEU A 570 17.04 1.86 -22.50
N ASN A 571 16.64 0.60 -22.37
CA ASN A 571 16.40 -0.01 -21.08
C ASN A 571 16.71 -1.50 -21.09
N LYS A 572 17.86 -1.89 -20.58
CA LYS A 572 18.28 -3.30 -20.44
C LYS A 572 17.43 -4.10 -19.43
N ASN A 573 16.63 -3.43 -18.59
CA ASN A 573 15.71 -4.11 -17.69
C ASN A 573 14.33 -4.38 -18.35
N ASN A 574 14.16 -4.01 -19.63
CA ASN A 574 12.93 -4.31 -20.37
C ASN A 574 12.97 -5.76 -20.90
N SER A 575 12.53 -6.71 -20.07
CA SER A 575 12.48 -8.13 -20.41
C SER A 575 11.57 -8.43 -21.61
N ASP A 576 10.46 -7.71 -21.75
CA ASP A 576 9.52 -7.86 -22.87
C ASP A 576 10.18 -7.51 -24.20
N ALA A 577 10.99 -6.44 -24.24
CA ALA A 577 11.72 -6.07 -25.44
C ALA A 577 12.74 -7.15 -25.86
N TYR A 578 13.44 -7.79 -24.92
CA TYR A 578 14.31 -8.92 -25.21
C TYR A 578 13.52 -10.12 -25.76
N ALA A 579 12.38 -10.45 -25.15
CA ALA A 579 11.53 -11.53 -25.59
C ALA A 579 10.96 -11.29 -27.00
N ASN A 580 10.45 -10.08 -27.25
CA ASN A 580 9.89 -9.68 -28.53
C ASN A 580 10.97 -9.65 -29.63
N LEU A 581 12.18 -9.14 -29.30
CA LEU A 581 13.30 -9.15 -30.24
C LEU A 581 13.74 -10.56 -30.62
N SER A 582 13.89 -11.44 -29.61
CA SER A 582 14.23 -12.84 -29.85
C SER A 582 13.18 -13.57 -30.68
N ASN A 583 11.89 -13.28 -30.45
CA ASN A 583 10.80 -13.81 -31.27
C ASN A 583 10.84 -13.27 -32.71
N ALA A 584 11.16 -11.99 -32.93
CA ALA A 584 11.30 -11.42 -34.27
C ALA A 584 12.49 -12.02 -35.02
N GLU A 585 13.62 -12.24 -34.35
CA GLU A 585 14.82 -12.89 -34.90
C GLU A 585 14.54 -14.35 -35.26
N ARG A 586 13.86 -15.11 -34.34
CA ARG A 586 13.43 -16.48 -34.63
C ARG A 586 12.49 -16.55 -35.83
N ALA A 587 11.49 -15.65 -35.89
CA ALA A 587 10.52 -15.63 -36.97
C ALA A 587 11.12 -15.26 -38.33
N SER A 588 12.21 -14.50 -38.34
CA SER A 588 12.99 -14.21 -39.56
C SER A 588 13.97 -15.31 -39.94
N GLY A 589 14.05 -16.43 -39.20
CA GLY A 589 14.98 -17.54 -39.42
C GLY A 589 16.37 -17.39 -38.78
N ALA A 590 16.63 -16.33 -38.04
CA ALA A 590 17.90 -16.05 -37.37
C ALA A 590 17.96 -16.66 -35.95
N LEU A 591 17.81 -18.02 -35.86
CA LEU A 591 17.68 -18.73 -34.58
C LEU A 591 18.87 -18.52 -33.63
N ASP A 592 20.11 -18.52 -34.16
CA ASP A 592 21.30 -18.32 -33.32
C ASP A 592 21.35 -16.90 -32.72
N GLN A 593 20.87 -15.91 -33.47
CA GLN A 593 20.79 -14.54 -32.99
C GLN A 593 19.68 -14.42 -31.92
N ALA A 594 18.55 -15.06 -32.12
CA ALA A 594 17.48 -15.11 -31.14
C ALA A 594 17.96 -15.70 -29.79
N ILE A 595 18.73 -16.80 -29.84
CA ILE A 595 19.33 -17.41 -28.65
C ILE A 595 20.31 -16.44 -27.97
N ALA A 596 21.15 -15.75 -28.73
CA ALA A 596 22.11 -14.78 -28.19
C ALA A 596 21.39 -13.59 -27.52
N THR A 597 20.37 -13.03 -28.18
CA THR A 597 19.53 -11.95 -27.66
C THR A 597 18.82 -12.37 -26.37
N CYS A 598 18.16 -13.53 -26.36
CA CYS A 598 17.48 -14.04 -25.19
C CYS A 598 18.46 -14.33 -24.02
N SER A 599 19.65 -14.85 -24.33
CA SER A 599 20.71 -15.08 -23.32
C SER A 599 21.21 -13.77 -22.69
N ASN A 600 21.33 -12.71 -23.49
CA ASN A 600 21.61 -11.36 -22.96
C ASN A 600 20.49 -10.86 -22.07
N GLY A 601 19.23 -11.09 -22.47
CA GLY A 601 18.05 -10.76 -21.67
C GLY A 601 18.06 -11.46 -20.32
N VAL A 602 18.37 -12.75 -20.28
CA VAL A 602 18.52 -13.53 -19.03
C VAL A 602 19.65 -12.99 -18.15
N ARG A 603 20.77 -12.61 -18.73
CA ARG A 603 21.90 -12.03 -17.97
C ARG A 603 21.52 -10.69 -17.34
N ASP A 604 20.82 -9.85 -18.10
CA ASP A 604 20.46 -8.50 -17.65
C ASP A 604 19.21 -8.54 -16.73
N ASN A 605 18.36 -9.57 -16.85
CA ASN A 605 17.15 -9.78 -16.07
C ASN A 605 17.09 -11.21 -15.45
N PRO A 606 17.96 -11.55 -14.51
CA PRO A 606 18.15 -12.95 -14.04
C PRO A 606 16.99 -13.51 -13.21
N LYS A 607 15.99 -12.69 -12.85
CA LYS A 607 14.79 -13.11 -12.10
C LYS A 607 13.54 -13.25 -12.99
N GLU A 608 13.67 -13.07 -14.30
CA GLU A 608 12.55 -13.15 -15.23
C GLU A 608 12.39 -14.57 -15.79
N ALA A 609 11.50 -15.36 -15.18
CA ALA A 609 11.26 -16.74 -15.58
C ALA A 609 10.81 -16.88 -17.05
N SER A 610 10.07 -15.91 -17.58
CA SER A 610 9.61 -15.87 -18.96
C SER A 610 10.74 -15.90 -19.98
N LEU A 611 11.86 -15.23 -19.72
CA LEU A 611 13.04 -15.27 -20.59
C LEU A 611 13.73 -16.64 -20.57
N TYR A 612 13.80 -17.29 -19.42
CA TYR A 612 14.34 -18.66 -19.35
C TYR A 612 13.44 -19.66 -20.08
N ILE A 613 12.11 -19.49 -20.00
CA ILE A 613 11.16 -20.33 -20.76
C ILE A 613 11.38 -20.12 -22.25
N LEU A 614 11.46 -18.87 -22.72
CA LEU A 614 11.73 -18.57 -24.12
C LEU A 614 13.08 -19.13 -24.57
N LEU A 615 14.13 -19.00 -23.76
CA LEU A 615 15.44 -19.55 -24.05
C LEU A 615 15.39 -21.08 -24.18
N GLY A 616 14.63 -21.76 -23.34
CA GLY A 616 14.35 -23.21 -23.44
C GLY A 616 13.69 -23.56 -24.77
N ILE A 617 12.65 -22.85 -25.17
CA ILE A 617 11.95 -23.02 -26.44
C ILE A 617 12.89 -22.82 -27.66
N LEU A 618 13.77 -21.80 -27.57
CA LEU A 618 14.77 -21.54 -28.63
C LEU A 618 15.79 -22.67 -28.72
N TYR A 619 16.24 -23.22 -27.59
CA TYR A 619 17.15 -24.39 -27.59
C TYR A 619 16.45 -25.66 -28.08
N GLU A 620 15.17 -25.91 -27.76
CA GLU A 620 14.38 -26.99 -28.36
C GLU A 620 14.31 -26.85 -29.90
N SER A 621 14.04 -25.62 -30.38
CA SER A 621 14.01 -25.33 -31.82
C SER A 621 15.36 -25.64 -32.50
N LYS A 622 16.46 -25.52 -31.74
CA LYS A 622 17.84 -25.85 -32.18
C LYS A 622 18.18 -27.34 -31.97
N ARG A 623 17.29 -28.15 -31.38
CA ARG A 623 17.54 -29.54 -30.94
C ARG A 623 18.63 -29.70 -29.87
N ASP A 624 18.95 -28.65 -29.13
CA ASP A 624 19.87 -28.68 -27.99
C ASP A 624 19.08 -28.91 -26.69
N LEU A 625 18.62 -30.14 -26.51
CA LEU A 625 17.68 -30.53 -25.45
C LEU A 625 18.30 -30.39 -24.04
N GLU A 626 19.63 -30.52 -23.90
CA GLU A 626 20.29 -30.37 -22.61
C GLU A 626 20.30 -28.90 -22.15
N LYS A 627 20.52 -27.96 -23.07
CA LYS A 627 20.41 -26.54 -22.74
C LYS A 627 18.95 -26.11 -22.51
N ALA A 628 17.99 -26.67 -23.25
CA ALA A 628 16.58 -26.46 -23.03
C ALA A 628 16.17 -26.90 -21.61
N LYS A 629 16.59 -28.06 -21.16
CA LYS A 629 16.38 -28.60 -19.81
C LYS A 629 16.97 -27.67 -18.74
N SER A 630 18.19 -27.19 -18.93
CA SER A 630 18.82 -26.24 -18.01
C SER A 630 18.04 -24.94 -17.90
N ALA A 631 17.56 -24.40 -19.02
CA ALA A 631 16.77 -23.17 -19.04
C ALA A 631 15.41 -23.34 -18.33
N TYR A 632 14.69 -24.43 -18.58
CA TYR A 632 13.41 -24.70 -17.89
C TYR A 632 13.61 -24.94 -16.39
N THR A 633 14.70 -25.62 -16.00
CA THR A 633 15.05 -25.78 -14.58
C THR A 633 15.25 -24.41 -13.91
N SER A 634 15.97 -23.49 -14.56
CA SER A 634 16.16 -22.13 -14.06
C SER A 634 14.84 -21.36 -13.95
N ALA A 635 13.95 -21.50 -14.94
CA ALA A 635 12.61 -20.91 -14.88
C ALA A 635 11.81 -21.40 -13.66
N LEU A 636 11.84 -22.72 -13.39
CA LEU A 636 11.15 -23.32 -12.24
C LEU A 636 11.81 -23.01 -10.89
N GLN A 637 13.09 -22.67 -10.84
CA GLN A 637 13.72 -22.14 -9.63
C GLN A 637 13.16 -20.76 -9.27
N ILE A 638 12.81 -19.94 -10.27
CA ILE A 638 12.24 -18.62 -10.10
C ILE A 638 10.73 -18.71 -9.82
N ARG A 639 10.00 -19.47 -10.64
CA ARG A 639 8.55 -19.71 -10.51
C ARG A 639 8.28 -21.21 -10.45
N ARG A 640 8.20 -21.75 -9.24
CA ARG A 640 8.19 -23.19 -8.95
C ARG A 640 7.08 -23.96 -9.65
N ASP A 641 5.91 -23.34 -9.79
CA ASP A 641 4.70 -23.98 -10.36
C ASP A 641 4.31 -23.36 -11.72
N ASP A 642 5.28 -22.77 -12.45
CA ASP A 642 4.99 -22.22 -13.78
C ASP A 642 4.52 -23.33 -14.72
N PRO A 643 3.29 -23.24 -15.26
CA PRO A 643 2.71 -24.34 -16.02
C PRO A 643 3.38 -24.56 -17.37
N THR A 644 3.87 -23.48 -18.01
CA THR A 644 4.55 -23.58 -19.32
C THR A 644 5.93 -24.19 -19.15
N ALA A 645 6.69 -23.73 -18.17
CA ALA A 645 8.00 -24.31 -17.86
C ALA A 645 7.86 -25.79 -17.44
N SER A 646 6.85 -26.12 -16.62
CA SER A 646 6.58 -27.48 -16.17
C SER A 646 6.23 -28.42 -17.35
N ASN A 647 5.34 -27.96 -18.24
CA ASN A 647 4.99 -28.75 -19.42
C ASN A 647 6.18 -29.00 -20.33
N ASN A 648 6.92 -27.96 -20.68
CA ASN A 648 8.02 -28.06 -21.64
C ASN A 648 9.20 -28.86 -21.05
N TYR A 649 9.46 -28.71 -19.76
CA TYR A 649 10.47 -29.51 -19.08
C TYR A 649 10.06 -30.99 -19.02
N ALA A 650 8.78 -31.30 -18.73
CA ALA A 650 8.28 -32.64 -18.76
C ALA A 650 8.48 -33.28 -20.15
N TYR A 651 8.13 -32.55 -21.21
CA TYR A 651 8.30 -33.01 -22.59
C TYR A 651 9.77 -33.32 -22.90
N VAL A 652 10.69 -32.39 -22.59
CA VAL A 652 12.13 -32.59 -22.82
C VAL A 652 12.67 -33.78 -22.04
N LEU A 653 12.23 -34.00 -20.79
CA LEU A 653 12.63 -35.17 -20.01
C LEU A 653 12.17 -36.48 -20.67
N LEU A 654 10.96 -36.52 -21.20
CA LEU A 654 10.40 -37.72 -21.88
C LEU A 654 11.12 -38.01 -23.20
N GLU A 655 11.44 -36.97 -23.98
CA GLU A 655 12.17 -37.11 -25.25
C GLU A 655 13.63 -37.56 -25.05
N THR A 656 14.26 -37.17 -23.94
CA THR A 656 15.66 -37.53 -23.66
C THR A 656 15.80 -38.84 -22.84
N GLY A 657 14.71 -39.54 -22.56
CA GLY A 657 14.73 -40.75 -21.72
C GLY A 657 15.11 -40.44 -20.26
N GLY A 658 14.82 -39.24 -19.79
CA GLY A 658 15.09 -38.76 -18.43
C GLY A 658 14.12 -39.35 -17.40
N ASN A 659 14.08 -38.72 -16.20
CA ASN A 659 13.26 -39.21 -15.08
C ASN A 659 11.75 -39.10 -15.39
N ALA A 660 11.11 -40.21 -15.70
CA ALA A 660 9.68 -40.28 -16.05
C ALA A 660 8.76 -39.93 -14.85
N ASP A 661 9.19 -40.15 -13.60
CA ASP A 661 8.40 -39.75 -12.41
C ASP A 661 8.38 -38.24 -12.25
N LEU A 662 9.51 -37.58 -12.42
CA LEU A 662 9.58 -36.14 -12.43
C LEU A 662 8.77 -35.53 -13.59
N ALA A 663 8.89 -36.12 -14.80
CA ALA A 663 8.12 -35.66 -15.94
C ALA A 663 6.61 -35.79 -15.70
N LEU A 664 6.14 -36.90 -15.10
CA LEU A 664 4.74 -37.09 -14.74
C LEU A 664 4.28 -36.02 -13.72
N GLN A 665 5.06 -35.74 -12.67
CA GLN A 665 4.74 -34.72 -11.66
C GLN A 665 4.62 -33.34 -12.31
N LEU A 666 5.56 -32.96 -13.15
CA LEU A 666 5.57 -31.68 -13.86
C LEU A 666 4.38 -31.55 -14.82
N ALA A 667 4.09 -32.59 -15.61
CA ALA A 667 2.94 -32.63 -16.53
C ALA A 667 1.60 -32.55 -15.77
N GLN A 668 1.48 -33.19 -14.61
CA GLN A 668 0.32 -33.05 -13.72
C GLN A 668 0.19 -31.64 -13.16
N THR A 669 1.30 -30.99 -12.81
CA THR A 669 1.28 -29.58 -12.36
C THR A 669 0.80 -28.66 -13.47
N ALA A 670 1.34 -28.81 -14.67
CA ALA A 670 0.89 -28.05 -15.84
C ALA A 670 -0.60 -28.29 -16.14
N ARG A 671 -1.07 -29.56 -16.07
CA ARG A 671 -2.47 -29.94 -16.37
C ARG A 671 -3.46 -29.31 -15.40
N ARG A 672 -3.14 -29.26 -14.11
CA ARG A 672 -3.99 -28.58 -13.11
C ARG A 672 -4.16 -27.09 -13.40
N ALA A 673 -3.09 -26.43 -13.84
CA ALA A 673 -3.12 -25.00 -14.13
C ALA A 673 -3.73 -24.69 -15.52
N LEU A 674 -3.53 -25.56 -16.50
CA LEU A 674 -3.97 -25.38 -17.88
C LEU A 674 -4.88 -26.54 -18.36
N PRO A 675 -6.06 -26.73 -17.74
CA PRO A 675 -6.94 -27.87 -18.06
C PRO A 675 -7.53 -27.84 -19.47
N GLY A 676 -7.54 -26.69 -20.14
CA GLY A 676 -8.03 -26.51 -21.50
C GLY A 676 -6.96 -26.67 -22.60
N SER A 677 -5.70 -26.92 -22.25
CA SER A 677 -4.61 -27.02 -23.21
C SER A 677 -4.47 -28.42 -23.79
N SER A 678 -4.58 -28.55 -25.11
CA SER A 678 -4.38 -29.81 -25.88
C SER A 678 -2.95 -30.32 -25.72
N ASN A 679 -1.97 -29.46 -25.85
CA ASN A 679 -0.55 -29.80 -25.73
C ASN A 679 -0.19 -30.33 -24.32
N VAL A 680 -0.75 -29.75 -23.26
CA VAL A 680 -0.52 -30.19 -21.87
C VAL A 680 -1.17 -31.57 -21.63
N ALA A 681 -2.33 -31.84 -22.25
CA ALA A 681 -2.97 -33.16 -22.20
C ALA A 681 -2.11 -34.21 -22.90
N ASP A 682 -1.55 -33.87 -24.07
CA ASP A 682 -0.65 -34.77 -24.82
C ASP A 682 0.64 -35.08 -24.02
N THR A 683 1.30 -34.06 -23.47
CA THR A 683 2.50 -34.27 -22.64
C THR A 683 2.21 -35.15 -21.42
N LEU A 684 1.07 -34.99 -20.76
CA LEU A 684 0.66 -35.84 -19.65
C LEU A 684 0.38 -37.29 -20.14
N GLY A 685 -0.27 -37.45 -21.28
CA GLY A 685 -0.46 -38.73 -21.94
C GLY A 685 0.87 -39.43 -22.25
N TRP A 686 1.85 -38.67 -22.76
CA TRP A 686 3.18 -39.18 -23.04
C TRP A 686 3.92 -39.63 -21.78
N ALA A 687 3.76 -38.90 -20.68
CA ALA A 687 4.30 -39.30 -19.39
C ALA A 687 3.67 -40.60 -18.86
N PHE A 688 2.36 -40.80 -19.00
CA PHE A 688 1.70 -42.07 -18.68
C PHE A 688 2.16 -43.24 -19.60
N TYR A 689 2.33 -42.96 -20.88
CA TYR A 689 2.84 -43.97 -21.84
C TYR A 689 4.23 -44.47 -21.44
N GLN A 690 5.16 -43.56 -21.14
CA GLN A 690 6.51 -43.90 -20.70
C GLN A 690 6.54 -44.66 -19.35
N LYS A 691 5.53 -44.46 -18.51
CA LYS A 691 5.33 -45.19 -17.25
C LYS A 691 4.63 -46.55 -17.45
N GLY A 692 4.24 -46.91 -18.68
CA GLY A 692 3.51 -48.13 -18.98
C GLY A 692 2.04 -48.12 -18.61
N VAL A 693 1.46 -46.98 -18.26
CA VAL A 693 0.04 -46.85 -17.90
C VAL A 693 -0.77 -46.48 -19.13
N TYR A 694 -0.85 -47.43 -20.05
CA TYR A 694 -1.34 -47.20 -21.43
C TYR A 694 -2.79 -46.75 -21.50
N GLN A 695 -3.67 -47.23 -20.61
CA GLN A 695 -5.06 -46.77 -20.62
C GLN A 695 -5.18 -45.27 -20.26
N SER A 696 -4.48 -44.81 -19.22
CA SER A 696 -4.44 -43.38 -18.88
C SER A 696 -3.79 -42.53 -19.97
N ALA A 697 -2.80 -43.07 -20.67
CA ALA A 697 -2.20 -42.44 -21.84
C ALA A 697 -3.23 -42.23 -22.96
N ILE A 698 -4.00 -43.30 -23.31
CA ILE A 698 -5.07 -43.24 -24.31
C ILE A 698 -6.09 -42.15 -23.93
N ASP A 699 -6.56 -42.14 -22.70
CA ASP A 699 -7.55 -41.17 -22.22
C ASP A 699 -7.05 -39.70 -22.39
N MET A 700 -5.78 -39.48 -22.07
CA MET A 700 -5.18 -38.11 -22.18
C MET A 700 -4.95 -37.72 -23.66
N PHE A 701 -4.52 -38.63 -24.53
CA PHE A 701 -4.35 -38.34 -25.96
C PHE A 701 -5.69 -38.10 -26.67
N GLN A 702 -6.73 -38.84 -26.30
CA GLN A 702 -8.10 -38.58 -26.79
C GLN A 702 -8.60 -37.19 -26.31
N GLU A 703 -8.32 -36.87 -25.06
CA GLU A 703 -8.63 -35.53 -24.50
C GLU A 703 -7.86 -34.42 -25.24
N ALA A 704 -6.56 -34.66 -25.60
CA ALA A 704 -5.77 -33.68 -26.36
C ALA A 704 -6.41 -33.38 -27.72
N ILE A 705 -6.82 -34.46 -28.48
CA ILE A 705 -7.50 -34.31 -29.77
C ILE A 705 -8.83 -33.56 -29.61
N LYS A 706 -9.62 -33.90 -28.59
CA LYS A 706 -10.89 -33.28 -28.32
C LYS A 706 -10.73 -31.79 -27.96
N LEU A 707 -9.73 -31.45 -27.14
CA LEU A 707 -9.41 -30.07 -26.77
C LEU A 707 -8.93 -29.26 -27.99
N ALA A 708 -8.06 -29.86 -28.85
CA ALA A 708 -7.62 -29.21 -30.08
C ALA A 708 -8.81 -28.87 -31.00
N ALA A 709 -9.74 -29.79 -31.17
CA ALA A 709 -10.96 -29.54 -31.94
C ALA A 709 -11.85 -28.45 -31.31
N LYS A 710 -12.04 -28.48 -30.00
CA LYS A 710 -12.79 -27.43 -29.25
C LYS A 710 -12.15 -26.06 -29.40
N ASN A 711 -10.83 -25.98 -29.35
CA ASN A 711 -10.05 -24.77 -29.45
C ASN A 711 -9.88 -24.32 -30.93
N LYS A 712 -10.42 -25.04 -31.91
CA LYS A 712 -10.25 -24.79 -33.33
C LYS A 712 -8.77 -24.84 -33.77
N GLU A 713 -7.95 -25.64 -33.10
CA GLU A 713 -6.58 -25.93 -33.49
C GLU A 713 -6.55 -26.87 -34.66
N PRO A 714 -5.51 -26.85 -35.51
CA PRO A 714 -5.33 -27.87 -36.56
C PRO A 714 -5.23 -29.29 -36.00
N ASP A 715 -5.76 -30.25 -36.70
CA ASP A 715 -5.61 -31.66 -36.33
C ASP A 715 -4.13 -32.07 -36.32
N SER A 716 -3.63 -32.53 -35.17
CA SER A 716 -2.20 -32.73 -34.93
C SER A 716 -1.72 -34.13 -35.26
N PRO A 717 -0.79 -34.34 -36.24
CA PRO A 717 -0.16 -35.61 -36.46
C PRO A 717 0.49 -36.21 -35.21
N LEU A 718 1.07 -35.37 -34.35
CA LEU A 718 1.73 -35.78 -33.11
C LEU A 718 0.75 -36.48 -32.15
N TYR A 719 -0.42 -35.90 -31.93
CA TYR A 719 -1.41 -36.47 -31.00
C TYR A 719 -1.92 -37.83 -31.52
N HIS A 720 -2.11 -37.94 -32.82
CA HIS A 720 -2.46 -39.23 -33.45
C HIS A 720 -1.32 -40.25 -33.39
N TYR A 721 -0.08 -39.83 -33.52
CA TYR A 721 1.09 -40.70 -33.37
C TYR A 721 1.17 -41.27 -31.95
N HIS A 722 1.12 -40.41 -30.93
CA HIS A 722 1.15 -40.82 -29.54
C HIS A 722 -0.04 -41.74 -29.19
N LEU A 723 -1.25 -41.43 -29.65
CA LEU A 723 -2.43 -42.26 -29.43
C LEU A 723 -2.32 -43.63 -30.14
N GLY A 724 -1.80 -43.64 -31.36
CA GLY A 724 -1.55 -44.88 -32.10
C GLY A 724 -0.55 -45.81 -31.41
N LEU A 725 0.53 -45.24 -30.88
CA LEU A 725 1.51 -45.98 -30.07
C LEU A 725 0.89 -46.55 -28.79
N ALA A 726 0.06 -45.75 -28.11
CA ALA A 726 -0.60 -46.17 -26.88
C ALA A 726 -1.60 -47.31 -27.12
N TYR A 727 -2.40 -47.23 -28.19
CA TYR A 727 -3.28 -48.33 -28.59
C TYR A 727 -2.50 -49.63 -28.98
N ALA A 728 -1.37 -49.49 -29.67
CA ALA A 728 -0.53 -50.61 -29.97
C ALA A 728 0.00 -51.35 -28.73
N LYS A 729 0.39 -50.57 -27.70
CA LYS A 729 0.84 -51.12 -26.41
C LYS A 729 -0.31 -51.62 -25.53
N ALA A 730 -1.52 -51.16 -25.75
CA ALA A 730 -2.74 -51.62 -25.05
C ALA A 730 -3.41 -52.80 -25.75
N ASP A 731 -2.75 -53.42 -26.73
CA ASP A 731 -3.25 -54.56 -27.52
C ASP A 731 -4.57 -54.28 -28.29
N GLN A 732 -4.66 -53.06 -28.83
CA GLN A 732 -5.79 -52.58 -29.64
C GLN A 732 -5.35 -52.24 -31.08
N PRO A 733 -4.94 -53.26 -31.88
CA PRO A 733 -4.25 -53.03 -33.15
C PRO A 733 -5.09 -52.33 -34.22
N ALA A 734 -6.41 -52.54 -34.22
CA ALA A 734 -7.30 -51.86 -35.17
C ALA A 734 -7.33 -50.32 -34.95
N LEU A 735 -7.42 -49.89 -33.70
CA LEU A 735 -7.38 -48.45 -33.33
C LEU A 735 -5.99 -47.87 -33.52
N ALA A 736 -4.95 -48.63 -33.18
CA ALA A 736 -3.57 -48.24 -33.44
C ALA A 736 -3.35 -47.94 -34.94
N ARG A 737 -3.77 -48.87 -35.82
CA ARG A 737 -3.69 -48.72 -37.27
C ARG A 737 -4.41 -47.46 -37.73
N GLN A 738 -5.66 -47.27 -37.31
CA GLN A 738 -6.47 -46.10 -37.67
C GLN A 738 -5.75 -44.79 -37.39
N HIS A 739 -5.17 -44.63 -36.18
CA HIS A 739 -4.50 -43.42 -35.79
C HIS A 739 -3.14 -43.25 -36.47
N LEU A 740 -2.34 -44.30 -36.62
CA LEU A 740 -1.05 -44.23 -37.32
C LEU A 740 -1.22 -43.89 -38.82
N GLU A 741 -2.26 -44.46 -39.49
CA GLU A 741 -2.60 -44.06 -40.87
C GLU A 741 -3.06 -42.60 -40.95
N ARG A 742 -3.75 -42.10 -39.92
CA ARG A 742 -4.14 -40.70 -39.83
C ARG A 742 -2.93 -39.77 -39.79
N VAL A 743 -1.85 -40.15 -39.09
CA VAL A 743 -0.57 -39.37 -39.08
C VAL A 743 -0.08 -39.13 -40.50
N LEU A 744 0.09 -40.23 -41.28
CA LEU A 744 0.61 -40.12 -42.64
C LEU A 744 -0.34 -39.40 -43.61
N LYS A 745 -1.65 -39.42 -43.32
CA LYS A 745 -2.64 -38.67 -44.07
C LYS A 745 -2.57 -37.18 -43.79
N LEU A 746 -2.32 -36.79 -42.54
CA LEU A 746 -2.22 -35.39 -42.14
C LEU A 746 -0.89 -34.79 -42.58
N ASP A 747 0.20 -35.52 -42.39
CA ASP A 747 1.54 -35.12 -42.81
C ASP A 747 2.33 -36.29 -43.42
N PRO A 748 2.37 -36.42 -44.74
CA PRO A 748 3.15 -37.49 -45.40
C PRO A 748 4.67 -37.43 -45.15
N LYS A 749 5.16 -36.25 -44.70
CA LYS A 749 6.58 -35.98 -44.39
C LYS A 749 6.81 -35.81 -42.89
N TYR A 750 5.93 -36.36 -42.05
CA TYR A 750 6.07 -36.34 -40.60
C TYR A 750 7.48 -36.81 -40.19
N SER A 751 8.08 -36.19 -39.21
CA SER A 751 9.48 -36.45 -38.79
C SER A 751 9.78 -37.93 -38.55
N ASP A 752 8.82 -38.66 -37.98
CA ASP A 752 8.93 -40.05 -37.63
C ASP A 752 8.12 -40.97 -38.59
N ALA A 753 7.85 -40.50 -39.83
CA ALA A 753 7.04 -41.22 -40.80
C ALA A 753 7.55 -42.66 -41.08
N ASP A 754 8.86 -42.87 -41.04
CA ASP A 754 9.43 -44.22 -41.24
C ASP A 754 9.17 -45.13 -40.03
N GLU A 755 9.22 -44.61 -38.82
CA GLU A 755 8.83 -45.37 -37.62
C GLU A 755 7.33 -45.65 -37.63
N VAL A 756 6.48 -44.68 -38.04
CA VAL A 756 5.04 -44.91 -38.23
C VAL A 756 4.78 -46.04 -39.20
N ARG A 757 5.47 -46.09 -40.36
CA ARG A 757 5.33 -47.19 -41.34
C ARG A 757 5.79 -48.54 -40.78
N LYS A 758 6.87 -48.55 -40.03
CA LYS A 758 7.39 -49.74 -39.36
C LYS A 758 6.39 -50.24 -38.28
N GLN A 759 5.83 -49.38 -37.48
CA GLN A 759 4.80 -49.72 -36.49
C GLN A 759 3.54 -50.28 -37.18
N LEU A 760 3.08 -49.68 -38.28
CA LEU A 760 1.97 -50.18 -39.07
C LEU A 760 2.22 -51.57 -39.61
N ALA A 761 3.45 -51.89 -40.08
CA ALA A 761 3.82 -53.17 -40.54
C ALA A 761 3.88 -54.30 -39.48
N GLN A 762 4.15 -53.89 -38.21
CA GLN A 762 4.20 -54.84 -37.08
C GLN A 762 2.82 -55.12 -36.46
N LEU A 763 1.81 -54.30 -36.74
CA LEU A 763 0.45 -54.50 -36.23
C LEU A 763 -0.15 -55.72 -36.99
N LYS A 764 -0.38 -56.80 -36.25
CA LYS A 764 -1.12 -57.98 -36.80
C LYS A 764 -2.51 -57.52 -37.21
N SER A 765 -2.94 -58.00 -38.37
CA SER A 765 -4.29 -57.74 -38.91
C SER A 765 -5.37 -58.32 -38.01
#